data_9a3d2efea68e21ffdeeea67522c59b2b
#
_entry.id   9a3d2efea68e21ffdeeea67522c59b2b
#
_cell.length_a   1.000
_cell.length_b   1.000
_cell.length_c   1.000
_cell.angle_alpha   90.00
_cell.angle_beta   90.00
_cell.angle_gamma   90.00
#
_symmetry.space_group_name_H-M   'P 1'
#
loop_
_entity.id
_entity.type
_entity.pdbx_description
1 polymer ?
#
loop_
_entity_poly.entity_id
_entity_poly.type
_entity_poly.pdbx_seq_one_letter_code
_entity_poly.pdbx_strand_id
1 'polypeptide(L)'
;MSPWHQAGATEFAKNHIVSDGVSQYLVYRLIAQRDLDREGTIGWSSLTYGGTAEYANTMASYGDWTMQLHRWLDFWTAWHVGILGQVLIAAFGMLSFLRGRGIGWSWAACGGLLYAANSQFVTWLYHRWAMGSFCWVPWVLWAIDQYRAGNRRAWPLVPAFIAMAFLGGTLQHCALVAIAVAVMWLDEALTHRADAAGRGMKSGIAGQAPLFTRYAIWGVLGAGLSAFMLIPCADAFLTSNRLGLHTGMTANAADSIYRYGWLQPILHVAAIPLQWFPSILGRCGSLDVLKLFKSELFYIAFFGSLPVIVALVRGWRRSSPRICRLMILAGLMLPLTPLVRFLYQRLYLLFIIGGIFAFAHFLQHAGRETRTRWAKRLAALLALITVGWTAVSLVLLTHQAQLESLKQRIVSMGAGSSFGYLSDWLDLRATRFIGDLFVWSPQQLWPLLLLALIVSGLWLTTSSAHGLSRLGHWLIIGGVIAEVILFGARWVVWSDPKKEPLFAETPESRILKSAVGSDGRVTTVMHPTGHMAMTPFVPNTLAAYDIATIHGYDSIVPDGMLLPNESPDDAAKLGRFGVTHLVTYGGNPDVPSDWRPIWKSRMMDLYANPLACPRYAGFADETSLQRFFTSTGEATVPLDEESGLQNKRRIHIPAGLSWIRIAENQADGWQWRISGQAHWNDVIRAQDKSMVLNVGHSNTSRIVELRYQPCVRTVGTIISAASLLIVIVGGLWGGRNVEF
;
A
#
# COMPACT_ATOMS: atom_id res chain seq x y z
N MET A 1 -15.21 10.18 11.07
CA MET A 1 -14.49 11.45 10.95
C MET A 1 -13.05 11.17 10.67
N SER A 2 -12.43 11.87 9.75
CA SER A 2 -10.98 11.87 9.67
C SER A 2 -10.46 12.44 11.00
N PRO A 3 -9.43 11.84 11.62
CA PRO A 3 -8.87 12.34 12.89
C PRO A 3 -8.30 13.77 12.79
N TRP A 4 -8.26 14.31 11.58
CA TRP A 4 -7.79 15.66 11.27
C TRP A 4 -8.88 16.74 11.33
N HIS A 5 -10.12 16.37 11.61
CA HIS A 5 -11.27 17.27 11.69
C HIS A 5 -11.80 17.39 13.11
N GLN A 6 -10.96 17.75 14.02
CA GLN A 6 -11.48 18.42 15.21
C GLN A 6 -12.03 19.78 14.79
N ALA A 7 -13.20 20.14 15.29
CA ALA A 7 -13.78 21.45 15.05
C ALA A 7 -12.75 22.54 15.41
N GLY A 8 -12.23 23.25 14.42
CA GLY A 8 -11.19 24.27 14.57
C GLY A 8 -9.77 23.87 14.14
N ALA A 9 -9.52 22.62 13.69
CA ALA A 9 -8.25 22.28 13.12
C ALA A 9 -8.07 22.91 11.74
N THR A 10 -7.16 23.85 11.63
CA THR A 10 -6.83 24.56 10.37
C THR A 10 -5.80 23.82 9.53
N GLU A 11 -5.23 22.73 10.04
CA GLU A 11 -4.18 21.98 9.36
C GLU A 11 -4.63 20.58 8.95
N PHE A 12 -4.65 20.34 7.65
CA PHE A 12 -4.77 19.00 7.06
C PHE A 12 -3.46 18.23 7.18
N ALA A 13 -3.56 16.90 7.14
CA ALA A 13 -2.37 16.05 7.11
C ALA A 13 -1.40 16.49 6.00
N LYS A 14 -0.12 16.59 6.35
CA LYS A 14 0.95 16.96 5.42
C LYS A 14 1.02 16.01 4.22
N ASN A 15 0.71 14.75 4.46
CA ASN A 15 0.66 13.68 3.47
C ASN A 15 -0.80 13.25 3.30
N HIS A 16 -1.44 13.62 2.18
CA HIS A 16 -2.84 13.30 1.91
C HIS A 16 -3.06 11.81 1.60
N ILE A 17 -2.03 11.04 1.23
CA ILE A 17 -2.12 9.59 1.05
C ILE A 17 -2.43 8.88 2.39
N VAL A 18 -2.19 9.54 3.52
CA VAL A 18 -2.54 9.01 4.85
C VAL A 18 -4.04 8.72 4.99
N SER A 19 -4.90 9.36 4.17
CA SER A 19 -6.34 9.03 4.16
C SER A 19 -6.58 7.54 3.95
N ASP A 20 -5.93 6.93 2.96
CA ASP A 20 -6.03 5.49 2.70
C ASP A 20 -5.43 4.68 3.86
N GLY A 21 -4.34 5.15 4.46
CA GLY A 21 -3.74 4.55 5.65
C GLY A 21 -4.74 4.40 6.78
N VAL A 22 -5.55 5.43 7.03
CA VAL A 22 -6.55 5.47 8.11
C VAL A 22 -7.84 4.76 7.72
N SER A 23 -8.34 4.97 6.50
CA SER A 23 -9.64 4.42 6.06
C SER A 23 -9.60 2.97 5.61
N GLN A 24 -8.41 2.44 5.29
CA GLN A 24 -8.24 1.07 4.83
C GLN A 24 -7.32 0.28 5.78
N TYR A 25 -6.02 0.57 5.76
CA TYR A 25 -5.01 -0.33 6.36
C TYR A 25 -5.10 -0.44 7.87
N LEU A 26 -5.36 0.66 8.58
CA LEU A 26 -5.59 0.63 10.01
C LEU A 26 -6.87 -0.15 10.35
N VAL A 27 -7.96 0.09 9.61
CA VAL A 27 -9.23 -0.59 9.84
C VAL A 27 -9.11 -2.09 9.58
N TYR A 28 -8.48 -2.50 8.47
CA TYR A 28 -8.26 -3.92 8.18
C TYR A 28 -7.47 -4.61 9.28
N ARG A 29 -6.42 -3.97 9.80
CA ARG A 29 -5.63 -4.54 10.90
C ARG A 29 -6.41 -4.61 12.21
N LEU A 30 -7.31 -3.65 12.47
CA LEU A 30 -8.22 -3.70 13.62
C LEU A 30 -9.21 -4.86 13.52
N ILE A 31 -9.84 -5.04 12.36
CA ILE A 31 -10.73 -6.18 12.11
C ILE A 31 -9.95 -7.49 12.29
N ALA A 32 -8.79 -7.61 11.67
CA ALA A 32 -7.97 -8.81 11.74
C ALA A 32 -7.52 -9.14 13.17
N GLN A 33 -7.15 -8.15 13.97
CA GLN A 33 -6.80 -8.38 15.37
C GLN A 33 -8.00 -8.91 16.16
N ARG A 34 -9.18 -8.34 15.99
CA ARG A 34 -10.42 -8.82 16.63
C ARG A 34 -10.76 -10.25 16.26
N ASP A 35 -10.60 -10.59 14.97
CA ASP A 35 -10.84 -11.95 14.48
C ASP A 35 -9.82 -12.92 15.07
N LEU A 36 -8.55 -12.53 15.17
CA LEU A 36 -7.51 -13.33 15.82
C LEU A 36 -7.80 -13.55 17.32
N ASP A 37 -8.28 -12.51 18.01
CA ASP A 37 -8.61 -12.59 19.43
C ASP A 37 -9.86 -13.46 19.70
N ARG A 38 -10.88 -13.40 18.83
CA ARG A 38 -12.15 -14.11 19.00
C ARG A 38 -12.14 -15.52 18.42
N GLU A 39 -11.52 -15.73 17.26
CA GLU A 39 -11.61 -16.96 16.46
C GLU A 39 -10.25 -17.61 16.20
N GLY A 40 -9.13 -16.96 16.57
CA GLY A 40 -7.77 -17.43 16.32
C GLY A 40 -7.34 -17.37 14.84
N THR A 41 -8.20 -16.91 13.95
CA THR A 41 -7.97 -16.88 12.50
C THR A 41 -8.64 -15.68 11.85
N ILE A 42 -8.05 -15.18 10.78
CA ILE A 42 -8.66 -14.19 9.87
C ILE A 42 -9.37 -14.97 8.77
N GLY A 43 -10.60 -14.64 8.46
CA GLY A 43 -11.37 -15.36 7.44
C GLY A 43 -12.39 -14.47 6.74
N TRP A 44 -13.64 -14.56 7.14
CA TRP A 44 -14.74 -13.75 6.64
C TRP A 44 -14.93 -12.51 7.50
N SER A 45 -15.29 -11.36 6.91
CA SER A 45 -15.75 -10.17 7.62
C SER A 45 -17.12 -9.75 7.10
N SER A 46 -18.08 -9.63 8.01
CA SER A 46 -19.41 -9.10 7.72
C SER A 46 -19.49 -7.57 7.83
N LEU A 47 -18.40 -6.94 8.24
CA LEU A 47 -18.39 -5.51 8.59
C LEU A 47 -18.32 -4.60 7.37
N THR A 48 -17.81 -5.08 6.23
CA THR A 48 -17.65 -4.30 5.01
C THR A 48 -18.27 -5.01 3.81
N TYR A 49 -18.74 -4.25 2.83
CA TYR A 49 -19.28 -4.72 1.54
C TYR A 49 -20.48 -5.69 1.66
N GLY A 50 -21.16 -5.75 2.79
CA GLY A 50 -22.18 -6.78 2.99
C GLY A 50 -21.64 -8.19 3.16
N GLY A 51 -20.37 -8.30 3.53
CA GLY A 51 -19.63 -9.55 3.72
C GLY A 51 -18.56 -9.78 2.66
N THR A 52 -17.33 -10.03 3.10
CA THR A 52 -16.16 -10.26 2.22
C THR A 52 -15.14 -11.21 2.83
N ALA A 53 -14.38 -11.89 1.95
CA ALA A 53 -13.26 -12.75 2.33
C ALA A 53 -12.06 -11.90 2.76
N GLU A 54 -12.03 -11.48 4.03
CA GLU A 54 -11.03 -10.56 4.55
C GLU A 54 -9.59 -11.09 4.42
N TYR A 55 -9.37 -12.40 4.65
CA TYR A 55 -8.04 -13.02 4.53
C TYR A 55 -7.42 -12.88 3.12
N ALA A 56 -8.24 -12.76 2.08
CA ALA A 56 -7.80 -12.62 0.69
C ALA A 56 -7.52 -11.17 0.28
N ASN A 57 -7.66 -10.22 1.22
CA ASN A 57 -7.39 -8.80 0.97
C ASN A 57 -5.88 -8.55 0.83
N THR A 58 -5.41 -8.35 -0.40
CA THR A 58 -3.98 -8.12 -0.71
C THR A 58 -3.45 -6.84 -0.11
N MET A 59 -4.32 -5.83 0.10
CA MET A 59 -3.93 -4.52 0.60
C MET A 59 -3.63 -4.54 2.10
N ALA A 60 -4.25 -5.47 2.83
CA ALA A 60 -4.09 -5.58 4.28
C ALA A 60 -2.77 -6.23 4.71
N SER A 61 -2.06 -6.92 3.80
CA SER A 61 -0.78 -7.62 4.06
C SER A 61 -0.86 -8.55 5.28
N TYR A 62 -1.89 -9.39 5.35
CA TYR A 62 -2.10 -10.29 6.49
C TYR A 62 -1.02 -11.38 6.63
N GLY A 63 -0.31 -11.69 5.55
CA GLY A 63 0.84 -12.59 5.56
C GLY A 63 2.12 -11.99 6.14
N ASP A 64 2.18 -10.68 6.32
CA ASP A 64 3.36 -10.01 6.88
C ASP A 64 3.60 -10.47 8.33
N TRP A 65 4.86 -10.70 8.67
CA TRP A 65 5.28 -11.06 10.02
C TRP A 65 4.77 -10.08 11.09
N THR A 66 4.59 -8.81 10.75
CA THR A 66 4.05 -7.80 11.67
C THR A 66 2.62 -8.08 12.12
N MET A 67 1.86 -8.89 11.36
CA MET A 67 0.54 -9.33 11.78
C MET A 67 0.59 -10.21 13.02
N GLN A 68 1.67 -10.99 13.19
CA GLN A 68 1.84 -11.84 14.37
C GLN A 68 2.04 -11.01 15.66
N LEU A 69 2.54 -9.77 15.56
CA LEU A 69 2.70 -8.88 16.70
C LEU A 69 1.36 -8.56 17.36
N HIS A 70 0.29 -8.47 16.57
CA HIS A 70 -1.06 -8.20 17.05
C HIS A 70 -1.66 -9.34 17.90
N ARG A 71 -1.01 -10.51 17.95
CA ARG A 71 -1.40 -11.62 18.86
C ARG A 71 -0.89 -11.43 20.29
N TRP A 72 0.14 -10.61 20.48
CA TRP A 72 0.84 -10.49 21.77
C TRP A 72 0.91 -9.06 22.31
N LEU A 73 0.69 -8.07 21.44
CA LEU A 73 0.79 -6.65 21.75
C LEU A 73 -0.55 -5.96 21.48
N ASP A 74 -0.82 -4.90 22.22
CA ASP A 74 -1.93 -4.03 21.90
C ASP A 74 -1.76 -3.44 20.50
N PHE A 75 -2.87 -2.99 19.92
CA PHE A 75 -2.93 -2.57 18.52
C PHE A 75 -1.87 -1.53 18.14
N TRP A 76 -1.74 -0.49 18.97
CA TRP A 76 -0.84 0.62 18.64
C TRP A 76 0.63 0.24 18.82
N THR A 77 0.95 -0.50 19.87
CA THR A 77 2.31 -1.03 20.08
C THR A 77 2.70 -1.97 18.95
N ALA A 78 1.84 -2.91 18.55
CA ALA A 78 2.07 -3.81 17.42
C ALA A 78 2.28 -3.04 16.11
N TRP A 79 1.46 -2.02 15.88
CA TRP A 79 1.56 -1.16 14.70
C TRP A 79 2.92 -0.43 14.62
N HIS A 80 3.32 0.24 15.70
CA HIS A 80 4.56 1.02 15.70
C HIS A 80 5.82 0.13 15.70
N VAL A 81 5.84 -0.93 16.50
CA VAL A 81 6.93 -1.92 16.51
C VAL A 81 7.09 -2.57 15.14
N GLY A 82 5.96 -2.86 14.49
CA GLY A 82 5.98 -3.39 13.13
C GLY A 82 6.61 -2.42 12.11
N ILE A 83 6.27 -1.13 12.15
CA ILE A 83 6.90 -0.11 11.28
C ILE A 83 8.41 -0.02 11.57
N LEU A 84 8.78 0.12 12.84
CA LEU A 84 10.19 0.20 13.23
C LEU A 84 10.98 -1.04 12.80
N GLY A 85 10.41 -2.22 12.99
CA GLY A 85 11.02 -3.49 12.58
C GLY A 85 11.25 -3.54 11.06
N GLN A 86 10.28 -3.13 10.25
CA GLN A 86 10.44 -3.08 8.78
C GLN A 86 11.54 -2.08 8.35
N VAL A 87 11.62 -0.90 9.01
CA VAL A 87 12.68 0.08 8.78
C VAL A 87 14.06 -0.51 9.10
N LEU A 88 14.18 -1.19 10.23
CA LEU A 88 15.44 -1.85 10.63
C LEU A 88 15.81 -2.99 9.67
N ILE A 89 14.86 -3.84 9.27
CA ILE A 89 15.09 -4.91 8.27
C ILE A 89 15.61 -4.30 6.97
N ALA A 90 15.00 -3.21 6.49
CA ALA A 90 15.45 -2.50 5.29
C ALA A 90 16.89 -1.98 5.42
N ALA A 91 17.20 -1.30 6.55
CA ALA A 91 18.51 -0.74 6.81
C ALA A 91 19.60 -1.81 6.89
N PHE A 92 19.37 -2.86 7.68
CA PHE A 92 20.31 -3.96 7.83
C PHE A 92 20.45 -4.81 6.56
N GLY A 93 19.37 -4.98 5.80
CA GLY A 93 19.42 -5.68 4.52
C GLY A 93 20.33 -4.97 3.52
N MET A 94 20.17 -3.66 3.35
CA MET A 94 21.01 -2.88 2.44
C MET A 94 22.45 -2.76 2.93
N LEU A 95 22.66 -2.62 4.24
CA LEU A 95 23.99 -2.67 4.86
C LEU A 95 24.67 -4.00 4.53
N SER A 96 23.99 -5.12 4.75
CA SER A 96 24.54 -6.48 4.51
C SER A 96 24.83 -6.70 3.03
N PHE A 97 23.96 -6.26 2.12
CA PHE A 97 24.20 -6.33 0.69
C PHE A 97 25.44 -5.55 0.27
N LEU A 98 25.58 -4.30 0.75
CA LEU A 98 26.76 -3.46 0.45
C LEU A 98 28.02 -4.02 1.05
N ARG A 99 27.98 -4.54 2.28
CA ARG A 99 29.11 -5.22 2.93
C ARG A 99 29.56 -6.46 2.16
N GLY A 100 28.62 -7.28 1.72
CA GLY A 100 28.88 -8.44 0.87
C GLY A 100 29.58 -8.09 -0.45
N ARG A 101 29.38 -6.86 -0.93
CA ARG A 101 30.05 -6.32 -2.13
C ARG A 101 31.34 -5.56 -1.84
N GLY A 102 31.90 -5.68 -0.64
CA GLY A 102 33.21 -5.10 -0.27
C GLY A 102 33.16 -3.61 0.10
N ILE A 103 31.97 -3.03 0.31
CA ILE A 103 31.86 -1.64 0.76
C ILE A 103 32.21 -1.53 2.26
N GLY A 104 33.01 -0.54 2.64
CA GLY A 104 33.41 -0.30 4.02
C GLY A 104 32.21 0.02 4.94
N TRP A 105 32.37 -0.26 6.24
CA TRP A 105 31.28 -0.16 7.22
C TRP A 105 30.55 1.18 7.23
N SER A 106 31.29 2.30 7.22
CA SER A 106 30.68 3.64 7.27
C SER A 106 29.77 3.91 6.08
N TRP A 107 30.24 3.56 4.86
CA TRP A 107 29.46 3.76 3.64
C TRP A 107 28.33 2.75 3.49
N ALA A 108 28.53 1.54 3.98
CA ALA A 108 27.46 0.53 4.00
C ALA A 108 26.36 0.89 4.99
N ALA A 109 26.72 1.40 6.19
CA ALA A 109 25.75 1.89 7.16
C ALA A 109 24.98 3.13 6.65
N CYS A 110 25.70 4.08 6.04
CA CYS A 110 25.07 5.21 5.36
C CYS A 110 24.07 4.73 4.30
N GLY A 111 24.47 3.80 3.43
CA GLY A 111 23.61 3.21 2.40
C GLY A 111 22.38 2.49 2.99
N GLY A 112 22.54 1.80 4.12
CA GLY A 112 21.43 1.18 4.86
C GLY A 112 20.40 2.21 5.33
N LEU A 113 20.86 3.29 5.94
CA LEU A 113 19.98 4.38 6.40
C LEU A 113 19.29 5.09 5.23
N LEU A 114 20.02 5.37 4.13
CA LEU A 114 19.43 5.97 2.93
C LEU A 114 18.35 5.08 2.31
N TYR A 115 18.56 3.77 2.32
CA TYR A 115 17.56 2.82 1.81
C TYR A 115 16.33 2.78 2.71
N ALA A 116 16.49 2.76 4.01
CA ALA A 116 15.39 2.70 4.96
C ALA A 116 14.57 3.99 5.05
N ALA A 117 15.17 5.13 4.70
CA ALA A 117 14.53 6.44 4.79
C ALA A 117 14.30 7.11 3.42
N ASN A 118 14.41 6.34 2.31
CA ASN A 118 14.15 6.89 0.98
C ASN A 118 12.70 7.32 0.80
N SER A 119 12.47 8.13 -0.22
CA SER A 119 11.15 8.71 -0.49
C SER A 119 10.04 7.67 -0.69
N GLN A 120 10.32 6.53 -1.32
CA GLN A 120 9.33 5.47 -1.53
C GLN A 120 8.83 4.91 -0.19
N PHE A 121 9.73 4.72 0.79
CA PHE A 121 9.34 4.22 2.10
C PHE A 121 8.61 5.26 2.92
N VAL A 122 9.14 6.48 2.96
CA VAL A 122 8.59 7.55 3.79
C VAL A 122 7.20 7.98 3.30
N THR A 123 7.01 8.10 2.00
CA THR A 123 5.72 8.49 1.42
C THR A 123 4.63 7.45 1.71
N TRP A 124 4.97 6.16 1.62
CA TRP A 124 4.05 5.05 1.78
C TRP A 124 4.14 4.36 3.15
N LEU A 125 4.70 5.02 4.15
CA LEU A 125 4.96 4.44 5.47
C LEU A 125 3.71 3.84 6.13
N TYR A 126 2.57 4.51 5.99
CA TYR A 126 1.30 4.11 6.62
C TYR A 126 0.53 3.03 5.84
N HIS A 127 0.95 2.72 4.62
CA HIS A 127 0.29 1.72 3.78
C HIS A 127 0.81 0.30 4.04
N ARG A 128 1.81 0.13 4.88
CA ARG A 128 2.40 -1.15 5.31
C ARG A 128 2.93 -2.03 4.18
N TRP A 129 2.17 -2.25 3.11
CA TRP A 129 2.51 -3.16 2.02
C TRP A 129 3.79 -2.77 1.25
N ALA A 130 4.09 -1.50 1.09
CA ALA A 130 5.33 -1.07 0.44
C ALA A 130 6.55 -1.43 1.30
N MET A 131 6.51 -1.07 2.58
CA MET A 131 7.56 -1.41 3.53
C MET A 131 7.65 -2.91 3.76
N GLY A 132 6.51 -3.60 3.92
CA GLY A 132 6.44 -5.04 4.16
C GLY A 132 7.15 -5.86 3.09
N SER A 133 7.04 -5.45 1.82
CA SER A 133 7.72 -6.12 0.72
C SER A 133 9.15 -5.60 0.50
N PHE A 134 9.32 -4.29 0.39
CA PHE A 134 10.59 -3.70 -0.05
C PHE A 134 11.70 -3.81 0.97
N CYS A 135 11.39 -3.92 2.27
CA CYS A 135 12.41 -4.14 3.30
C CYS A 135 13.20 -5.46 3.09
N TRP A 136 12.61 -6.45 2.43
CA TRP A 136 13.24 -7.74 2.16
C TRP A 136 14.07 -7.79 0.87
N VAL A 137 13.86 -6.86 -0.08
CA VAL A 137 14.58 -6.89 -1.37
C VAL A 137 16.09 -6.91 -1.21
N PRO A 138 16.72 -6.07 -0.39
CA PRO A 138 18.18 -6.14 -0.20
C PRO A 138 18.65 -7.46 0.41
N TRP A 139 17.83 -8.11 1.24
CA TRP A 139 18.15 -9.44 1.79
C TRP A 139 18.12 -10.54 0.72
N VAL A 140 17.17 -10.46 -0.22
CA VAL A 140 17.14 -11.35 -1.40
C VAL A 140 18.43 -11.19 -2.20
N LEU A 141 18.81 -9.95 -2.50
CA LEU A 141 20.02 -9.63 -3.25
C LEU A 141 21.29 -10.12 -2.52
N TRP A 142 21.36 -9.89 -1.22
CA TRP A 142 22.45 -10.35 -0.36
C TRP A 142 22.54 -11.88 -0.33
N ALA A 143 21.45 -12.58 -0.16
CA ALA A 143 21.44 -14.05 -0.11
C ALA A 143 21.89 -14.67 -1.45
N ILE A 144 21.43 -14.11 -2.58
CA ILE A 144 21.92 -14.50 -3.92
C ILE A 144 23.43 -14.30 -4.03
N ASP A 145 23.95 -13.15 -3.58
CA ASP A 145 25.38 -12.86 -3.62
C ASP A 145 26.19 -13.80 -2.73
N GLN A 146 25.71 -14.12 -1.52
CA GLN A 146 26.36 -15.08 -0.64
C GLN A 146 26.45 -16.45 -1.30
N TYR A 147 25.39 -16.89 -1.94
CA TYR A 147 25.39 -18.16 -2.66
C TYR A 147 26.38 -18.13 -3.85
N ARG A 148 26.41 -17.04 -4.64
CA ARG A 148 27.39 -16.85 -5.75
C ARG A 148 28.82 -16.82 -5.26
N ALA A 149 29.08 -16.33 -4.06
CA ALA A 149 30.37 -16.32 -3.41
C ALA A 149 30.80 -17.70 -2.85
N GLY A 150 29.98 -18.75 -3.09
CA GLY A 150 30.28 -20.13 -2.65
C GLY A 150 29.69 -20.52 -1.30
N ASN A 151 28.99 -19.63 -0.61
CA ASN A 151 28.30 -19.97 0.63
C ASN A 151 27.01 -20.76 0.34
N ARG A 152 27.12 -22.07 0.22
CA ARG A 152 25.99 -22.98 -0.05
C ARG A 152 24.88 -22.90 1.00
N ARG A 153 25.19 -22.51 2.24
CA ARG A 153 24.19 -22.31 3.31
C ARG A 153 23.23 -21.16 3.04
N ALA A 154 23.55 -20.27 2.10
CA ALA A 154 22.66 -19.19 1.69
C ALA A 154 21.53 -19.67 0.75
N TRP A 155 21.59 -20.89 0.21
CA TRP A 155 20.58 -21.41 -0.71
C TRP A 155 19.14 -21.31 -0.17
N PRO A 156 18.79 -21.78 1.04
CA PRO A 156 17.45 -21.71 1.58
C PRO A 156 17.01 -20.29 1.93
N LEU A 157 17.94 -19.36 2.15
CA LEU A 157 17.64 -17.98 2.49
C LEU A 157 17.05 -17.22 1.29
N VAL A 158 17.42 -17.58 0.05
CA VAL A 158 16.89 -16.90 -1.14
C VAL A 158 15.38 -17.07 -1.26
N PRO A 159 14.81 -18.29 -1.34
CA PRO A 159 13.36 -18.45 -1.39
C PRO A 159 12.67 -17.97 -0.11
N ALA A 160 13.29 -18.07 1.07
CA ALA A 160 12.71 -17.56 2.30
C ALA A 160 12.54 -16.03 2.26
N PHE A 161 13.54 -15.27 1.83
CA PHE A 161 13.42 -13.81 1.72
C PHE A 161 12.50 -13.38 0.57
N ILE A 162 12.45 -14.14 -0.54
CA ILE A 162 11.43 -13.92 -1.58
C ILE A 162 10.03 -14.10 -1.01
N ALA A 163 9.80 -15.16 -0.23
CA ALA A 163 8.51 -15.41 0.41
C ALA A 163 8.12 -14.29 1.39
N MET A 164 9.05 -13.84 2.22
CA MET A 164 8.80 -12.72 3.15
C MET A 164 8.44 -11.44 2.40
N ALA A 165 9.11 -11.15 1.27
CA ALA A 165 8.77 -10.01 0.44
C ALA A 165 7.39 -10.14 -0.21
N PHE A 166 6.98 -11.35 -0.59
CA PHE A 166 5.66 -11.62 -1.17
C PHE A 166 4.55 -11.49 -0.12
N LEU A 167 4.76 -12.01 1.08
CA LEU A 167 3.82 -11.94 2.19
C LEU A 167 3.58 -10.52 2.70
N GLY A 168 4.59 -9.66 2.57
CA GLY A 168 4.50 -8.27 3.02
C GLY A 168 3.85 -7.30 2.04
N GLY A 169 3.60 -7.70 0.78
CA GLY A 169 3.16 -6.81 -0.28
C GLY A 169 1.93 -7.28 -1.06
N THR A 170 1.54 -6.47 -2.02
CA THR A 170 0.51 -6.82 -3.02
C THR A 170 1.15 -7.60 -4.19
N LEU A 171 0.33 -8.15 -5.09
CA LEU A 171 0.80 -8.82 -6.32
C LEU A 171 1.75 -7.94 -7.16
N GLN A 172 1.55 -6.62 -7.16
CA GLN A 172 2.45 -5.67 -7.83
C GLN A 172 3.85 -5.68 -7.23
N HIS A 173 3.97 -5.81 -5.90
CA HIS A 173 5.26 -5.89 -5.21
C HIS A 173 5.95 -7.22 -5.47
N CYS A 174 5.19 -8.32 -5.57
CA CYS A 174 5.72 -9.62 -5.98
C CYS A 174 6.38 -9.54 -7.36
N ALA A 175 5.73 -8.87 -8.33
CA ALA A 175 6.30 -8.65 -9.65
C ALA A 175 7.60 -7.83 -9.61
N LEU A 176 7.66 -6.80 -8.76
CA LEU A 176 8.87 -5.98 -8.61
C LEU A 176 10.04 -6.78 -7.99
N VAL A 177 9.76 -7.61 -7.00
CA VAL A 177 10.76 -8.53 -6.43
C VAL A 177 11.27 -9.50 -7.50
N ALA A 178 10.38 -10.06 -8.33
CA ALA A 178 10.77 -10.93 -9.45
C ALA A 178 11.67 -10.19 -10.46
N ILE A 179 11.38 -8.92 -10.76
CA ILE A 179 12.24 -8.10 -11.64
C ILE A 179 13.63 -7.89 -10.97
N ALA A 180 13.70 -7.63 -9.67
CA ALA A 180 14.99 -7.50 -8.97
C ALA A 180 15.81 -8.79 -9.05
N VAL A 181 15.16 -9.95 -8.86
CA VAL A 181 15.78 -11.29 -9.03
C VAL A 181 16.24 -11.50 -10.48
N ALA A 182 15.44 -11.11 -11.47
CA ALA A 182 15.80 -11.20 -12.89
C ALA A 182 17.01 -10.31 -13.25
N VAL A 183 17.14 -9.13 -12.65
CA VAL A 183 18.32 -8.27 -12.81
C VAL A 183 19.58 -8.96 -12.24
N MET A 184 19.48 -9.66 -11.11
CA MET A 184 20.58 -10.46 -10.56
C MET A 184 20.96 -11.63 -11.47
N TRP A 185 19.96 -12.34 -12.01
CA TRP A 185 20.18 -13.39 -13.01
C TRP A 185 20.90 -12.83 -14.23
N LEU A 186 20.46 -11.69 -14.77
CA LEU A 186 21.09 -11.06 -15.93
C LEU A 186 22.53 -10.66 -15.66
N ASP A 187 22.83 -10.11 -14.48
CA ASP A 187 24.21 -9.78 -14.07
C ASP A 187 25.10 -11.02 -14.08
N GLU A 188 24.64 -12.12 -13.51
CA GLU A 188 25.37 -13.37 -13.47
C GLU A 188 25.54 -14.00 -14.87
N ALA A 189 24.48 -14.01 -15.68
CA ALA A 189 24.51 -14.52 -17.05
C ALA A 189 25.53 -13.76 -17.92
N LEU A 190 25.58 -12.44 -17.78
CA LEU A 190 26.57 -11.60 -18.47
C LEU A 190 28.01 -11.85 -17.95
N THR A 191 28.19 -12.21 -16.65
CA THR A 191 29.49 -12.62 -16.13
C THR A 191 29.95 -13.91 -16.77
N HIS A 192 29.12 -14.94 -16.75
CA HIS A 192 29.44 -16.23 -17.35
C HIS A 192 29.77 -16.13 -18.84
N ARG A 193 29.05 -15.27 -19.60
CA ARG A 193 29.36 -15.02 -21.01
C ARG A 193 30.72 -14.37 -21.19
N ALA A 194 31.06 -13.37 -20.40
CA ALA A 194 32.36 -12.71 -20.47
C ALA A 194 33.52 -13.66 -20.15
N ASP A 195 33.37 -14.53 -19.14
CA ASP A 195 34.36 -15.52 -18.74
C ASP A 195 34.53 -16.61 -19.80
N ALA A 196 33.42 -17.03 -20.45
CA ALA A 196 33.46 -18.00 -21.56
C ALA A 196 34.16 -17.42 -22.79
N ALA A 197 33.85 -16.17 -23.15
CA ALA A 197 34.48 -15.46 -24.27
C ALA A 197 35.98 -15.28 -24.01
N GLY A 198 36.41 -14.94 -22.78
CA GLY A 198 37.82 -14.86 -22.39
C GLY A 198 38.59 -16.20 -22.52
N ARG A 199 37.88 -17.33 -22.47
CA ARG A 199 38.40 -18.68 -22.66
C ARG A 199 38.25 -19.18 -24.11
N GLY A 200 37.83 -18.34 -25.05
CA GLY A 200 37.62 -18.73 -26.44
C GLY A 200 36.40 -19.64 -26.70
N MET A 201 35.55 -19.84 -25.69
CA MET A 201 34.36 -20.69 -25.78
C MET A 201 33.12 -19.86 -26.20
N LYS A 202 32.37 -20.35 -27.20
CA LYS A 202 31.07 -19.80 -27.55
C LYS A 202 30.02 -20.26 -26.51
N SER A 203 29.68 -19.43 -25.52
CA SER A 203 28.57 -19.73 -24.64
C SER A 203 27.25 -19.41 -25.36
N GLY A 204 26.62 -20.43 -25.94
CA GLY A 204 25.27 -20.33 -26.47
C GLY A 204 24.21 -20.20 -25.36
N ILE A 205 22.94 -19.99 -25.75
CA ILE A 205 21.80 -19.94 -24.82
C ILE A 205 21.69 -21.23 -23.98
N ALA A 206 21.99 -22.37 -24.57
CA ALA A 206 22.01 -23.67 -23.88
C ALA A 206 22.94 -23.71 -22.66
N GLY A 207 24.09 -23.02 -22.67
CA GLY A 207 25.01 -22.93 -21.54
C GLY A 207 24.49 -22.07 -20.38
N GLN A 208 23.37 -21.33 -20.57
CA GLN A 208 22.75 -20.55 -19.52
C GLN A 208 21.55 -21.25 -18.85
N ALA A 209 21.13 -22.41 -19.38
CA ALA A 209 19.97 -23.14 -18.87
C ALA A 209 20.07 -23.51 -17.38
N PRO A 210 21.23 -24.04 -16.88
CA PRO A 210 21.33 -24.36 -15.45
C PRO A 210 21.20 -23.14 -14.56
N LEU A 211 21.74 -22.00 -15.00
CA LEU A 211 21.64 -20.74 -14.28
C LEU A 211 20.18 -20.27 -14.19
N PHE A 212 19.47 -20.28 -15.33
CA PHE A 212 18.06 -19.92 -15.37
C PHE A 212 17.22 -20.83 -14.47
N THR A 213 17.43 -22.14 -14.55
CA THR A 213 16.73 -23.14 -13.74
C THR A 213 16.89 -22.86 -12.24
N ARG A 214 18.11 -22.56 -11.80
CA ARG A 214 18.36 -22.21 -10.39
C ARG A 214 17.54 -21.01 -9.92
N TYR A 215 17.54 -19.92 -10.67
CA TYR A 215 16.76 -18.73 -10.32
C TYR A 215 15.26 -18.97 -10.36
N ALA A 216 14.80 -19.79 -11.34
CA ALA A 216 13.42 -20.21 -11.44
C ALA A 216 12.99 -21.06 -10.23
N ILE A 217 13.81 -22.00 -9.78
CA ILE A 217 13.57 -22.80 -8.57
C ILE A 217 13.42 -21.89 -7.33
N TRP A 218 14.31 -20.92 -7.14
CA TRP A 218 14.18 -19.97 -6.02
C TRP A 218 12.90 -19.16 -6.08
N GLY A 219 12.52 -18.69 -7.27
CA GLY A 219 11.27 -17.95 -7.47
C GLY A 219 10.04 -18.82 -7.17
N VAL A 220 10.01 -20.04 -7.71
CA VAL A 220 8.91 -21.01 -7.48
C VAL A 220 8.81 -21.40 -6.01
N LEU A 221 9.93 -21.70 -5.35
CA LEU A 221 9.91 -22.04 -3.92
C LEU A 221 9.52 -20.83 -3.06
N GLY A 222 9.96 -19.61 -3.40
CA GLY A 222 9.53 -18.40 -2.70
C GLY A 222 8.05 -18.14 -2.85
N ALA A 223 7.49 -18.28 -4.04
CA ALA A 223 6.06 -18.22 -4.29
C ALA A 223 5.31 -19.36 -3.58
N GLY A 224 5.87 -20.56 -3.61
CA GLY A 224 5.33 -21.72 -2.90
C GLY A 224 5.26 -21.52 -1.39
N LEU A 225 6.31 -21.02 -0.76
CA LEU A 225 6.32 -20.70 0.68
C LEU A 225 5.23 -19.69 1.08
N SER A 226 4.91 -18.77 0.19
CA SER A 226 3.88 -17.74 0.41
C SER A 226 2.50 -18.13 -0.14
N ALA A 227 2.34 -19.35 -0.68
CA ALA A 227 1.14 -19.77 -1.41
C ALA A 227 -0.14 -19.74 -0.55
N PHE A 228 -0.04 -19.94 0.77
CA PHE A 228 -1.18 -19.86 1.69
C PHE A 228 -1.88 -18.50 1.70
N MET A 229 -1.16 -17.43 1.31
CA MET A 229 -1.70 -16.08 1.11
C MET A 229 -1.77 -15.70 -0.37
N LEU A 230 -0.73 -16.06 -1.15
CA LEU A 230 -0.61 -15.62 -2.53
C LEU A 230 -1.70 -16.20 -3.43
N ILE A 231 -2.10 -17.47 -3.24
CA ILE A 231 -3.16 -18.12 -4.04
C ILE A 231 -4.52 -17.48 -3.76
N PRO A 232 -4.97 -17.34 -2.50
CA PRO A 232 -6.23 -16.63 -2.22
C PRO A 232 -6.24 -15.19 -2.71
N CYS A 233 -5.12 -14.47 -2.56
CA CYS A 233 -5.01 -13.10 -3.05
C CYS A 233 -5.04 -13.00 -4.58
N ALA A 234 -4.45 -13.97 -5.28
CA ALA A 234 -4.51 -14.05 -6.74
C ALA A 234 -5.92 -14.38 -7.22
N ASP A 235 -6.60 -15.31 -6.56
CA ASP A 235 -8.00 -15.64 -6.84
C ASP A 235 -8.91 -14.43 -6.67
N ALA A 236 -8.81 -13.71 -5.54
CA ALA A 236 -9.55 -12.48 -5.29
C ALA A 236 -9.25 -11.39 -6.33
N PHE A 237 -8.01 -11.26 -6.79
CA PHE A 237 -7.64 -10.31 -7.83
C PHE A 237 -8.24 -10.71 -9.20
N LEU A 238 -8.16 -11.97 -9.58
CA LEU A 238 -8.67 -12.49 -10.85
C LEU A 238 -10.19 -12.40 -10.96
N THR A 239 -10.90 -12.51 -9.82
CA THR A 239 -12.36 -12.40 -9.73
C THR A 239 -12.84 -10.98 -9.37
N SER A 240 -11.97 -9.98 -9.46
CA SER A 240 -12.28 -8.60 -9.12
C SER A 240 -12.47 -7.70 -10.34
N ASN A 241 -13.19 -6.60 -10.14
CA ASN A 241 -13.33 -5.53 -11.13
C ASN A 241 -11.97 -4.91 -11.54
N ARG A 242 -10.93 -5.07 -10.73
CA ARG A 242 -9.60 -4.50 -11.00
C ARG A 242 -8.90 -5.14 -12.18
N LEU A 243 -9.16 -6.40 -12.47
CA LEU A 243 -8.63 -7.06 -13.66
C LEU A 243 -9.12 -6.36 -14.94
N GLY A 244 -10.40 -6.01 -15.01
CA GLY A 244 -10.98 -5.23 -16.11
C GLY A 244 -10.33 -3.84 -16.27
N LEU A 245 -10.04 -3.17 -15.15
CA LEU A 245 -9.36 -1.87 -15.14
C LEU A 245 -7.93 -1.93 -15.70
N HIS A 246 -7.19 -2.99 -15.39
CA HIS A 246 -5.80 -3.15 -15.86
C HIS A 246 -5.69 -3.67 -17.29
N THR A 247 -6.67 -4.43 -17.76
CA THR A 247 -6.70 -4.93 -19.14
C THR A 247 -7.21 -3.91 -20.14
N GLY A 248 -7.62 -2.73 -19.69
CA GLY A 248 -8.11 -1.66 -20.58
C GLY A 248 -9.52 -1.88 -21.11
N MET A 249 -10.26 -2.83 -20.55
CA MET A 249 -11.64 -3.13 -20.96
C MET A 249 -12.67 -2.11 -20.46
N THR A 250 -12.30 -1.24 -19.52
CA THR A 250 -13.15 -0.11 -19.08
C THR A 250 -12.46 1.20 -19.42
N ALA A 251 -12.98 1.89 -20.44
CA ALA A 251 -12.43 3.13 -20.97
C ALA A 251 -12.21 4.25 -19.93
N ASN A 252 -13.00 4.26 -18.85
CA ASN A 252 -12.97 5.33 -17.84
C ASN A 252 -11.82 5.25 -16.84
N ALA A 253 -11.18 4.09 -16.67
CA ALA A 253 -10.08 3.94 -15.70
C ALA A 253 -8.70 4.20 -16.33
N ALA A 254 -8.57 4.00 -17.64
CA ALA A 254 -7.35 4.35 -18.38
C ALA A 254 -7.06 5.86 -18.31
N ASP A 255 -8.09 6.69 -18.22
CA ASP A 255 -7.97 8.15 -18.17
C ASP A 255 -7.27 8.69 -16.91
N SER A 256 -7.35 7.99 -15.78
CA SER A 256 -6.78 8.51 -14.52
C SER A 256 -5.26 8.32 -14.42
N ILE A 257 -4.71 7.25 -15.00
CA ILE A 257 -3.28 6.88 -14.90
C ILE A 257 -2.51 7.32 -16.16
N TYR A 258 -3.18 7.41 -17.33
CA TYR A 258 -2.60 7.79 -18.61
C TYR A 258 -3.29 9.02 -19.21
N ARG A 259 -3.58 9.99 -18.39
CA ARG A 259 -4.21 11.25 -18.81
C ARG A 259 -3.49 11.93 -19.96
N TYR A 260 -2.21 11.63 -20.18
CA TYR A 260 -1.36 12.28 -21.17
C TYR A 260 -0.87 11.32 -22.28
N GLY A 261 -1.35 10.07 -22.32
CA GLY A 261 -1.03 9.12 -23.40
C GLY A 261 0.49 9.00 -23.67
N TRP A 262 0.91 9.29 -24.91
CA TRP A 262 2.32 9.25 -25.33
C TRP A 262 3.21 10.31 -24.66
N LEU A 263 2.64 11.38 -24.08
CA LEU A 263 3.39 12.38 -23.32
C LEU A 263 3.85 11.88 -21.94
N GLN A 264 3.24 10.83 -21.41
CA GLN A 264 3.58 10.30 -20.08
C GLN A 264 5.09 9.94 -19.94
N PRO A 265 5.75 9.24 -20.88
CA PRO A 265 7.19 9.04 -20.84
C PRO A 265 8.00 10.35 -20.81
N ILE A 266 7.56 11.37 -21.56
CA ILE A 266 8.21 12.68 -21.59
C ILE A 266 8.11 13.36 -20.22
N LEU A 267 6.94 13.31 -19.58
CA LEU A 267 6.74 13.83 -18.23
C LEU A 267 7.61 13.11 -17.18
N HIS A 268 7.79 11.80 -17.30
CA HIS A 268 8.71 11.05 -16.44
C HIS A 268 10.16 11.52 -16.61
N VAL A 269 10.62 11.77 -17.85
CA VAL A 269 11.95 12.31 -18.10
C VAL A 269 12.05 13.75 -17.55
N ALA A 270 11.04 14.58 -17.77
CA ALA A 270 10.98 15.93 -17.22
C ALA A 270 10.96 15.98 -15.69
N ALA A 271 10.47 14.91 -15.04
CA ALA A 271 10.47 14.80 -13.58
C ALA A 271 11.81 14.32 -12.99
N ILE A 272 12.80 13.91 -13.81
CA ILE A 272 14.14 13.50 -13.32
C ILE A 272 14.81 14.57 -12.41
N PRO A 273 14.75 15.88 -12.69
CA PRO A 273 15.28 16.91 -11.77
C PRO A 273 14.64 16.85 -10.38
N LEU A 274 13.37 16.46 -10.27
CA LEU A 274 12.69 16.28 -8.99
C LEU A 274 13.26 15.13 -8.16
N GLN A 275 13.84 14.11 -8.82
CA GLN A 275 14.53 13.03 -8.12
C GLN A 275 15.77 13.54 -7.38
N TRP A 276 16.37 14.59 -7.88
CA TRP A 276 17.56 15.20 -7.29
C TRP A 276 17.22 16.29 -6.26
N PHE A 277 16.25 17.15 -6.55
CA PHE A 277 15.88 18.28 -5.72
C PHE A 277 14.35 18.35 -5.55
N PRO A 278 13.78 17.48 -4.71
CA PRO A 278 12.32 17.33 -4.62
C PRO A 278 11.60 18.57 -4.07
N SER A 279 12.34 19.50 -3.44
CA SER A 279 11.80 20.73 -2.89
C SER A 279 11.68 21.87 -3.91
N ILE A 280 12.18 21.70 -5.15
CA ILE A 280 12.24 22.77 -6.16
C ILE A 280 10.86 23.40 -6.44
N LEU A 281 9.81 22.63 -6.30
CA LEU A 281 8.42 23.06 -6.50
C LEU A 281 7.66 23.27 -5.17
N GLY A 282 8.36 23.48 -4.07
CA GLY A 282 7.77 23.71 -2.75
C GLY A 282 7.47 22.43 -1.95
N ARG A 283 6.49 22.50 -1.07
CA ARG A 283 6.13 21.38 -0.18
C ARG A 283 5.41 20.27 -0.93
N CYS A 284 5.63 19.06 -0.45
CA CYS A 284 4.82 17.94 -0.83
C CYS A 284 3.33 18.23 -0.57
N GLY A 285 2.47 17.89 -1.51
CA GLY A 285 1.04 18.16 -1.41
C GLY A 285 0.59 19.55 -1.87
N SER A 286 1.50 20.54 -2.03
CA SER A 286 1.14 21.84 -2.62
C SER A 286 0.80 21.72 -4.10
N LEU A 287 1.44 20.79 -4.80
CA LEU A 287 1.27 20.60 -6.25
C LEU A 287 0.00 19.85 -6.64
N ASP A 288 -0.66 19.18 -5.71
CA ASP A 288 -1.98 18.59 -5.98
C ASP A 288 -3.00 19.66 -6.39
N VAL A 289 -2.83 20.86 -5.88
CA VAL A 289 -3.65 22.01 -6.24
C VAL A 289 -3.48 22.37 -7.72
N LEU A 290 -2.29 22.16 -8.28
CA LEU A 290 -2.01 22.48 -9.69
C LEU A 290 -2.49 21.39 -10.66
N LYS A 291 -2.88 20.19 -10.18
CA LYS A 291 -3.26 19.02 -10.99
C LYS A 291 -2.26 18.63 -12.11
N LEU A 292 -1.14 19.34 -12.22
CA LEU A 292 -0.15 19.16 -13.28
C LEU A 292 0.71 17.90 -13.10
N PHE A 293 0.92 17.47 -11.82
CA PHE A 293 1.79 16.33 -11.47
C PHE A 293 1.15 15.39 -10.44
N LYS A 294 -0.16 15.22 -10.53
CA LYS A 294 -1.01 14.65 -9.48
C LYS A 294 -0.58 13.30 -8.90
N SER A 295 0.09 12.46 -9.68
CA SER A 295 0.50 11.13 -9.24
C SER A 295 2.02 10.91 -9.24
N GLU A 296 2.77 11.65 -10.04
CA GLU A 296 4.19 11.40 -10.26
C GLU A 296 5.06 11.83 -9.08
N LEU A 297 4.63 12.86 -8.34
CA LEU A 297 5.37 13.36 -7.17
C LEU A 297 5.40 12.39 -5.99
N PHE A 298 4.39 11.53 -5.86
CA PHE A 298 4.36 10.51 -4.81
C PHE A 298 5.40 9.42 -5.01
N TYR A 299 5.91 9.29 -6.22
CA TYR A 299 6.81 8.23 -6.63
C TYR A 299 8.23 8.72 -6.89
N ILE A 300 8.57 9.91 -6.37
CA ILE A 300 9.94 10.42 -6.44
C ILE A 300 10.91 9.40 -5.84
N ALA A 301 12.00 9.14 -6.52
CA ALA A 301 13.06 8.26 -6.05
C ALA A 301 14.18 9.08 -5.39
N PHE A 302 13.85 9.82 -4.34
CA PHE A 302 14.82 10.60 -3.60
C PHE A 302 15.46 9.77 -2.48
N PHE A 303 16.77 9.74 -2.45
CA PHE A 303 17.61 9.09 -1.45
C PHE A 303 18.88 9.91 -1.13
N GLY A 304 18.76 11.24 -1.21
CA GLY A 304 19.79 12.24 -1.02
C GLY A 304 20.30 12.84 -2.32
N SER A 305 20.58 14.14 -2.34
CA SER A 305 20.97 14.88 -3.55
C SER A 305 22.25 14.33 -4.16
N LEU A 306 23.32 14.18 -3.38
CA LEU A 306 24.59 13.64 -3.88
C LEU A 306 24.47 12.18 -4.37
N PRO A 307 23.85 11.26 -3.63
CA PRO A 307 23.60 9.89 -4.12
C PRO A 307 22.87 9.85 -5.46
N VAL A 308 21.80 10.63 -5.64
CA VAL A 308 21.05 10.69 -6.91
C VAL A 308 21.93 11.22 -8.06
N ILE A 309 22.68 12.30 -7.84
CA ILE A 309 23.60 12.85 -8.87
C ILE A 309 24.66 11.82 -9.26
N VAL A 310 25.25 11.14 -8.27
CA VAL A 310 26.26 10.08 -8.54
C VAL A 310 25.63 8.95 -9.33
N ALA A 311 24.40 8.53 -8.99
CA ALA A 311 23.68 7.51 -9.74
C ALA A 311 23.46 7.92 -11.20
N LEU A 312 22.98 9.14 -11.45
CA LEU A 312 22.65 9.66 -12.78
C LEU A 312 23.89 9.90 -13.65
N VAL A 313 25.02 10.35 -13.05
CA VAL A 313 26.21 10.75 -13.82
C VAL A 313 27.27 9.66 -13.89
N ARG A 314 27.47 8.91 -12.82
CA ARG A 314 28.52 7.89 -12.71
C ARG A 314 28.03 6.46 -12.74
N GLY A 315 26.79 6.22 -12.35
CA GLY A 315 26.22 4.89 -12.34
C GLY A 315 26.34 4.13 -13.68
N TRP A 316 26.33 4.87 -14.78
CA TRP A 316 26.47 4.35 -16.16
C TRP A 316 27.90 4.02 -16.59
N ARG A 317 28.92 4.53 -15.89
CA ARG A 317 30.30 4.36 -16.34
C ARG A 317 30.79 2.95 -16.10
N ARG A 318 31.71 2.49 -16.94
CA ARG A 318 32.37 1.18 -16.83
C ARG A 318 33.10 0.98 -15.49
N SER A 319 33.50 2.08 -14.83
CA SER A 319 34.12 2.05 -13.48
C SER A 319 33.14 1.69 -12.36
N SER A 320 31.84 1.76 -12.58
CA SER A 320 30.82 1.32 -11.61
C SER A 320 30.55 -0.18 -11.78
N PRO A 321 30.25 -0.91 -10.71
CA PRO A 321 29.87 -2.31 -10.78
C PRO A 321 28.73 -2.53 -11.76
N ARG A 322 28.79 -3.61 -12.57
CA ARG A 322 27.77 -3.84 -13.61
C ARG A 322 26.36 -3.93 -13.04
N ILE A 323 26.19 -4.56 -11.90
CA ILE A 323 24.88 -4.66 -11.24
C ILE A 323 24.28 -3.28 -10.92
N CYS A 324 25.11 -2.28 -10.50
CA CYS A 324 24.62 -0.91 -10.32
C CYS A 324 24.03 -0.36 -11.61
N ARG A 325 24.76 -0.54 -12.73
CA ARG A 325 24.32 -0.08 -14.06
C ARG A 325 23.00 -0.73 -14.47
N LEU A 326 22.89 -2.05 -14.29
CA LEU A 326 21.68 -2.79 -14.62
C LEU A 326 20.47 -2.35 -13.76
N MET A 327 20.66 -2.17 -12.47
CA MET A 327 19.60 -1.69 -11.57
C MET A 327 19.18 -0.26 -11.87
N ILE A 328 20.14 0.64 -12.11
CA ILE A 328 19.86 2.04 -12.50
C ILE A 328 19.10 2.06 -13.82
N LEU A 329 19.59 1.29 -14.82
CA LEU A 329 18.94 1.18 -16.12
C LEU A 329 17.52 0.65 -16.00
N ALA A 330 17.33 -0.46 -15.29
CA ALA A 330 16.00 -1.03 -15.08
C ALA A 330 15.08 -0.03 -14.38
N GLY A 331 15.54 0.61 -13.29
CA GLY A 331 14.73 1.57 -12.54
C GLY A 331 14.33 2.83 -13.32
N LEU A 332 15.14 3.27 -14.29
CA LEU A 332 14.83 4.46 -15.10
C LEU A 332 14.11 4.12 -16.41
N MET A 333 14.39 2.97 -17.03
CA MET A 333 13.82 2.62 -18.33
C MET A 333 12.49 1.87 -18.22
N LEU A 334 12.32 0.99 -17.22
CA LEU A 334 11.07 0.25 -17.07
C LEU A 334 9.85 1.15 -16.82
N PRO A 335 9.93 2.28 -16.08
CA PRO A 335 8.84 3.24 -15.99
C PRO A 335 8.41 3.86 -17.33
N LEU A 336 9.28 3.81 -18.36
CA LEU A 336 8.95 4.29 -19.71
C LEU A 336 8.24 3.22 -20.55
N THR A 337 8.08 2.02 -20.03
CA THR A 337 7.40 0.92 -20.71
C THR A 337 5.95 0.77 -20.22
N PRO A 338 5.09 0.01 -20.92
CA PRO A 338 3.74 -0.31 -20.46
C PRO A 338 3.66 -0.96 -19.07
N LEU A 339 4.76 -1.50 -18.54
CA LEU A 339 4.82 -2.03 -17.16
C LEU A 339 4.47 -0.98 -16.11
N VAL A 340 4.66 0.31 -16.40
CA VAL A 340 4.27 1.39 -15.48
C VAL A 340 2.77 1.38 -15.21
N ARG A 341 1.93 0.89 -16.11
CA ARG A 341 0.48 0.73 -15.91
C ARG A 341 0.14 -0.19 -14.75
N PHE A 342 0.94 -1.23 -14.60
CA PHE A 342 0.74 -2.23 -13.53
C PHE A 342 1.56 -1.91 -12.28
N LEU A 343 2.83 -1.52 -12.45
CA LEU A 343 3.78 -1.37 -11.35
C LEU A 343 3.94 0.08 -10.88
N TYR A 344 3.39 1.04 -11.61
CA TYR A 344 3.57 2.46 -11.36
C TYR A 344 5.07 2.83 -11.27
N GLN A 345 5.38 3.96 -10.72
CA GLN A 345 6.74 4.43 -10.48
C GLN A 345 7.48 3.67 -9.35
N ARG A 346 6.88 2.60 -8.78
CA ARG A 346 7.53 1.71 -7.80
C ARG A 346 8.78 1.05 -8.39
N LEU A 347 8.87 0.96 -9.70
CA LEU A 347 10.08 0.53 -10.42
C LEU A 347 11.32 1.35 -10.09
N TYR A 348 11.16 2.60 -9.64
CA TYR A 348 12.28 3.42 -9.13
C TYR A 348 13.00 2.81 -7.92
N LEU A 349 12.43 1.81 -7.23
CA LEU A 349 13.15 1.09 -6.17
C LEU A 349 14.47 0.50 -6.66
N LEU A 350 14.51 -0.02 -7.89
CA LEU A 350 15.76 -0.53 -8.49
C LEU A 350 16.77 0.59 -8.72
N PHE A 351 16.32 1.77 -9.16
CA PHE A 351 17.16 2.96 -9.26
C PHE A 351 17.74 3.38 -7.91
N ILE A 352 16.93 3.34 -6.84
CA ILE A 352 17.37 3.65 -5.47
C ILE A 352 18.46 2.67 -5.03
N ILE A 353 18.24 1.36 -5.16
CA ILE A 353 19.21 0.32 -4.76
C ILE A 353 20.53 0.47 -5.54
N GLY A 354 20.43 0.53 -6.87
CA GLY A 354 21.60 0.69 -7.74
C GLY A 354 22.33 2.01 -7.51
N GLY A 355 21.58 3.09 -7.25
CA GLY A 355 22.12 4.43 -6.98
C GLY A 355 22.85 4.53 -5.66
N ILE A 356 22.30 3.98 -4.58
CA ILE A 356 22.96 3.91 -3.26
C ILE A 356 24.27 3.10 -3.37
N PHE A 357 24.23 1.97 -4.07
CA PHE A 357 25.43 1.19 -4.27
C PHE A 357 26.47 1.94 -5.12
N ALA A 358 26.09 2.58 -6.22
CA ALA A 358 26.98 3.40 -7.04
C ALA A 358 27.61 4.56 -6.23
N PHE A 359 26.84 5.20 -5.36
CA PHE A 359 27.30 6.24 -4.46
C PHE A 359 28.33 5.74 -3.45
N ALA A 360 28.00 4.67 -2.73
CA ALA A 360 28.92 4.08 -1.75
C ALA A 360 30.23 3.62 -2.40
N HIS A 361 30.13 2.95 -3.57
CA HIS A 361 31.28 2.52 -4.36
C HIS A 361 32.12 3.71 -4.84
N PHE A 362 31.47 4.79 -5.31
CA PHE A 362 32.18 6.00 -5.73
C PHE A 362 32.99 6.62 -4.59
N LEU A 363 32.38 6.81 -3.43
CA LEU A 363 33.04 7.42 -2.29
C LEU A 363 34.18 6.58 -1.74
N GLN A 364 34.08 5.26 -1.82
CA GLN A 364 35.13 4.36 -1.38
C GLN A 364 36.33 4.34 -2.34
N HIS A 365 36.10 4.30 -3.66
CA HIS A 365 37.13 4.00 -4.66
C HIS A 365 37.57 5.23 -5.48
N ALA A 366 36.89 6.38 -5.36
CA ALA A 366 37.29 7.58 -6.08
C ALA A 366 38.61 8.14 -5.52
N GLY A 367 39.63 8.25 -6.38
CA GLY A 367 40.88 8.92 -6.03
C GLY A 367 40.72 10.40 -5.75
N ARG A 368 41.70 10.99 -5.08
CA ARG A 368 41.71 12.42 -4.66
C ARG A 368 41.36 13.36 -5.79
N GLU A 369 42.01 13.24 -6.94
CA GLU A 369 41.77 14.07 -8.12
C GLU A 369 40.31 14.01 -8.62
N THR A 370 39.74 12.82 -8.65
CA THR A 370 38.33 12.62 -9.03
C THR A 370 37.42 13.31 -8.04
N ARG A 371 37.64 13.16 -6.72
CA ARG A 371 36.84 13.86 -5.69
C ARG A 371 36.96 15.37 -5.80
N THR A 372 38.15 15.89 -6.03
CA THR A 372 38.38 17.34 -6.25
C THR A 372 37.59 17.85 -7.46
N ARG A 373 37.66 17.13 -8.59
CA ARG A 373 36.88 17.53 -9.79
C ARG A 373 35.39 17.53 -9.52
N TRP A 374 34.88 16.55 -8.78
CA TRP A 374 33.49 16.49 -8.39
C TRP A 374 33.11 17.59 -7.43
N ALA A 375 33.89 17.87 -6.40
CA ALA A 375 33.66 18.96 -5.47
C ALA A 375 33.56 20.32 -6.20
N LYS A 376 34.48 20.58 -7.13
CA LYS A 376 34.45 21.82 -7.95
C LYS A 376 33.18 21.92 -8.81
N ARG A 377 32.79 20.83 -9.50
CA ARG A 377 31.62 20.81 -10.35
C ARG A 377 30.30 20.96 -9.55
N LEU A 378 30.22 20.29 -8.42
CA LEU A 378 29.05 20.40 -7.54
C LEU A 378 28.97 21.79 -6.88
N ALA A 379 30.12 22.40 -6.49
CA ALA A 379 30.16 23.77 -5.99
C ALA A 379 29.69 24.76 -7.06
N ALA A 380 30.18 24.61 -8.31
CA ALA A 380 29.73 25.44 -9.42
C ALA A 380 28.24 25.27 -9.73
N LEU A 381 27.74 24.02 -9.70
CA LEU A 381 26.32 23.73 -9.88
C LEU A 381 25.47 24.32 -8.76
N LEU A 382 25.89 24.18 -7.50
CA LEU A 382 25.23 24.77 -6.34
C LEU A 382 25.19 26.31 -6.45
N ALA A 383 26.32 26.95 -6.80
CA ALA A 383 26.38 28.38 -7.04
C ALA A 383 25.43 28.81 -8.15
N LEU A 384 25.42 28.10 -9.28
CA LEU A 384 24.53 28.39 -10.40
C LEU A 384 23.05 28.28 -9.98
N ILE A 385 22.67 27.21 -9.26
CA ILE A 385 21.30 27.03 -8.75
C ILE A 385 20.94 28.15 -7.77
N THR A 386 21.82 28.46 -6.83
CA THR A 386 21.57 29.51 -5.81
C THR A 386 21.41 30.87 -6.46
N VAL A 387 22.34 31.26 -7.35
CA VAL A 387 22.29 32.54 -8.08
C VAL A 387 21.05 32.59 -8.98
N GLY A 388 20.82 31.55 -9.77
CA GLY A 388 19.66 31.46 -10.66
C GLY A 388 18.34 31.53 -9.89
N TRP A 389 18.23 30.79 -8.78
CA TRP A 389 17.03 30.81 -7.95
C TRP A 389 16.84 32.15 -7.21
N THR A 390 17.94 32.80 -6.80
CA THR A 390 17.89 34.16 -6.23
C THR A 390 17.38 35.13 -7.27
N ALA A 391 17.90 35.08 -8.51
CA ALA A 391 17.43 35.92 -9.59
C ALA A 391 15.93 35.70 -9.88
N VAL A 392 15.49 34.47 -9.96
CA VAL A 392 14.05 34.15 -10.10
C VAL A 392 13.24 34.72 -8.92
N SER A 393 13.71 34.56 -7.68
CA SER A 393 13.04 35.10 -6.51
C SER A 393 12.92 36.62 -6.53
N LEU A 394 13.96 37.31 -6.98
CA LEU A 394 13.95 38.79 -7.16
C LEU A 394 12.94 39.20 -8.24
N VAL A 395 12.92 38.49 -9.38
CA VAL A 395 11.92 38.74 -10.44
C VAL A 395 10.51 38.51 -9.92
N LEU A 396 10.27 37.44 -9.15
CA LEU A 396 8.97 37.18 -8.54
C LEU A 396 8.53 38.28 -7.58
N LEU A 397 9.46 38.91 -6.83
CA LEU A 397 9.14 40.04 -5.97
C LEU A 397 8.66 41.27 -6.75
N THR A 398 9.15 41.49 -7.97
CA THR A 398 8.71 42.62 -8.81
C THR A 398 7.37 42.33 -9.52
N HIS A 399 6.89 41.07 -9.48
CA HIS A 399 5.69 40.62 -10.18
C HIS A 399 4.58 40.15 -9.21
N GLN A 400 4.41 40.86 -8.10
CA GLN A 400 3.47 40.47 -7.06
C GLN A 400 2.01 40.37 -7.54
N ALA A 401 1.59 41.26 -8.44
CA ALA A 401 0.24 41.20 -9.03
C ALA A 401 0.01 39.91 -9.82
N GLN A 402 1.03 39.44 -10.55
CA GLN A 402 0.96 38.17 -11.29
C GLN A 402 0.97 36.98 -10.35
N LEU A 403 1.70 37.04 -9.22
CA LEU A 403 1.68 36.00 -8.20
C LEU A 403 0.34 35.90 -7.52
N GLU A 404 -0.30 37.04 -7.22
CA GLU A 404 -1.66 37.04 -6.68
C GLU A 404 -2.67 36.51 -7.70
N SER A 405 -2.54 36.87 -8.99
CA SER A 405 -3.34 36.30 -10.07
C SER A 405 -3.13 34.78 -10.19
N LEU A 406 -1.89 34.30 -10.06
CA LEU A 406 -1.57 32.88 -10.03
C LEU A 406 -2.22 32.20 -8.83
N LYS A 407 -2.13 32.79 -7.64
CA LYS A 407 -2.79 32.31 -6.43
C LYS A 407 -4.29 32.16 -6.64
N GLN A 408 -4.94 33.18 -7.17
CA GLN A 408 -6.40 33.16 -7.44
C GLN A 408 -6.75 32.07 -8.48
N ARG A 409 -5.93 31.88 -9.51
CA ARG A 409 -6.08 30.78 -10.45
C ARG A 409 -5.96 29.41 -9.78
N ILE A 410 -4.98 29.23 -8.90
CA ILE A 410 -4.80 27.98 -8.14
C ILE A 410 -6.05 27.71 -7.28
N VAL A 411 -6.53 28.72 -6.57
CA VAL A 411 -7.74 28.62 -5.73
C VAL A 411 -8.97 28.28 -6.58
N SER A 412 -9.16 28.98 -7.71
CA SER A 412 -10.31 28.73 -8.60
C SER A 412 -10.28 27.34 -9.26
N MET A 413 -9.09 26.87 -9.66
CA MET A 413 -8.91 25.49 -10.16
C MET A 413 -9.18 24.45 -9.07
N GLY A 414 -8.82 24.74 -7.83
CA GLY A 414 -9.12 23.93 -6.67
C GLY A 414 -10.61 23.95 -6.30
N ALA A 415 -11.27 25.08 -6.43
CA ALA A 415 -12.70 25.24 -6.16
C ALA A 415 -13.58 24.35 -7.06
N GLY A 416 -13.17 24.09 -8.30
CA GLY A 416 -13.82 23.13 -9.21
C GLY A 416 -13.41 21.66 -8.97
N SER A 417 -12.67 21.37 -7.90
CA SER A 417 -12.24 20.02 -7.52
C SER A 417 -13.04 19.54 -6.30
N SER A 418 -12.83 18.27 -5.93
CA SER A 418 -13.35 17.67 -4.70
C SER A 418 -12.92 18.39 -3.40
N PHE A 419 -12.09 19.44 -3.48
CA PHE A 419 -11.64 20.29 -2.36
C PHE A 419 -12.29 21.68 -2.34
N GLY A 420 -13.21 21.97 -3.27
CA GLY A 420 -13.78 23.31 -3.46
C GLY A 420 -14.52 23.90 -2.26
N TYR A 421 -14.99 23.06 -1.34
CA TYR A 421 -15.63 23.47 -0.09
C TYR A 421 -14.65 24.01 0.98
N LEU A 422 -13.34 23.92 0.73
CA LEU A 422 -12.27 24.34 1.65
C LEU A 422 -11.55 25.58 1.11
N SER A 423 -12.29 26.63 0.77
CA SER A 423 -11.74 27.86 0.20
C SER A 423 -10.55 28.43 0.98
N ASP A 424 -10.68 28.51 2.31
CA ASP A 424 -9.62 29.03 3.19
C ASP A 424 -8.39 28.14 3.18
N TRP A 425 -8.58 26.83 3.11
CA TRP A 425 -7.49 25.87 3.01
C TRP A 425 -6.80 25.92 1.65
N LEU A 426 -7.56 26.11 0.56
CA LEU A 426 -7.00 26.28 -0.78
C LEU A 426 -6.18 27.57 -0.85
N ASP A 427 -6.69 28.66 -0.27
CA ASP A 427 -5.99 29.93 -0.19
C ASP A 427 -4.68 29.80 0.63
N LEU A 428 -4.75 29.18 1.80
CA LEU A 428 -3.59 28.92 2.63
C LEU A 428 -2.53 28.07 1.89
N ARG A 429 -2.95 27.02 1.16
CA ARG A 429 -2.02 26.20 0.37
C ARG A 429 -1.43 26.93 -0.82
N ALA A 430 -2.23 27.71 -1.54
CA ALA A 430 -1.75 28.53 -2.63
C ALA A 430 -0.74 29.59 -2.13
N THR A 431 -1.04 30.23 -1.01
CA THR A 431 -0.13 31.19 -0.35
C THR A 431 1.19 30.52 0.07
N ARG A 432 1.12 29.33 0.70
CA ARG A 432 2.31 28.55 1.07
C ARG A 432 3.10 28.10 -0.15
N PHE A 433 2.45 27.67 -1.22
CA PHE A 433 3.10 27.27 -2.47
C PHE A 433 3.90 28.45 -3.06
N ILE A 434 3.29 29.62 -3.17
CA ILE A 434 3.95 30.82 -3.68
C ILE A 434 5.13 31.21 -2.77
N GLY A 435 4.93 31.19 -1.45
CA GLY A 435 5.99 31.48 -0.48
C GLY A 435 7.16 30.49 -0.60
N ASP A 436 6.89 29.22 -0.90
CA ASP A 436 7.91 28.20 -1.07
C ASP A 436 8.72 28.33 -2.39
N LEU A 437 8.28 29.15 -3.35
CA LEU A 437 9.05 29.44 -4.58
C LEU A 437 10.25 30.34 -4.34
N PHE A 438 10.31 31.06 -3.24
CA PHE A 438 11.43 31.95 -2.93
C PHE A 438 12.62 31.19 -2.36
N VAL A 439 13.84 31.55 -2.79
CA VAL A 439 15.10 30.91 -2.36
C VAL A 439 15.32 30.96 -0.86
N TRP A 440 14.85 32.02 -0.19
CA TRP A 440 14.96 32.21 1.27
C TRP A 440 13.90 31.47 2.05
N SER A 441 12.92 30.84 1.40
CA SER A 441 11.98 29.99 2.12
C SER A 441 12.71 28.81 2.78
N PRO A 442 12.28 28.37 3.97
CA PRO A 442 12.90 27.22 4.62
C PRO A 442 12.88 25.95 3.75
N GLN A 443 11.93 25.87 2.81
CA GLN A 443 11.78 24.74 1.92
C GLN A 443 12.90 24.65 0.89
N GLN A 444 13.45 25.79 0.47
CA GLN A 444 14.55 25.89 -0.49
C GLN A 444 15.90 26.03 0.23
N LEU A 445 15.95 26.85 1.28
CA LEU A 445 17.17 27.17 1.98
C LEU A 445 17.85 25.97 2.64
N TRP A 446 17.08 25.15 3.39
CA TRP A 446 17.65 23.99 4.07
C TRP A 446 18.26 22.94 3.13
N PRO A 447 17.64 22.52 2.03
CA PRO A 447 18.27 21.62 1.06
C PRO A 447 19.54 22.22 0.45
N LEU A 448 19.57 23.52 0.15
CA LEU A 448 20.76 24.20 -0.39
C LEU A 448 21.90 24.23 0.63
N LEU A 449 21.61 24.51 1.89
CA LEU A 449 22.60 24.49 2.98
C LEU A 449 23.15 23.07 3.22
N LEU A 450 22.30 22.06 3.22
CA LEU A 450 22.74 20.67 3.36
C LEU A 450 23.59 20.23 2.18
N LEU A 451 23.22 20.62 0.96
CA LEU A 451 24.02 20.33 -0.22
C LEU A 451 25.39 21.07 -0.16
N ALA A 452 25.42 22.32 0.33
CA ALA A 452 26.66 23.03 0.57
C ALA A 452 27.56 22.32 1.59
N LEU A 453 26.97 21.82 2.68
CA LEU A 453 27.67 21.01 3.68
C LEU A 453 28.27 19.72 3.08
N ILE A 454 27.50 19.02 2.25
CA ILE A 454 27.94 17.80 1.56
C ILE A 454 29.09 18.11 0.58
N VAL A 455 28.98 19.19 -0.19
CA VAL A 455 30.03 19.64 -1.13
C VAL A 455 31.30 20.02 -0.37
N SER A 456 31.16 20.74 0.75
CA SER A 456 32.29 21.07 1.64
C SER A 456 32.92 19.80 2.22
N GLY A 457 32.11 18.86 2.64
CA GLY A 457 32.59 17.54 3.06
C GLY A 457 33.38 16.84 1.97
N LEU A 458 32.88 16.81 0.73
CA LEU A 458 33.55 16.18 -0.40
C LEU A 458 34.89 16.88 -0.69
N TRP A 459 34.96 18.21 -0.56
CA TRP A 459 36.19 18.98 -0.67
C TRP A 459 37.19 18.62 0.42
N LEU A 460 36.76 18.54 1.68
CA LEU A 460 37.64 18.19 2.81
C LEU A 460 38.19 16.75 2.69
N THR A 461 37.46 15.82 2.05
CA THR A 461 37.97 14.45 1.79
C THR A 461 39.20 14.44 0.87
N THR A 462 39.50 15.55 0.18
CA THR A 462 40.68 15.69 -0.68
C THR A 462 41.92 16.24 0.05
N SER A 463 41.77 16.65 1.31
CA SER A 463 42.87 17.14 2.14
C SER A 463 43.88 16.03 2.43
N SER A 464 45.18 16.43 2.53
CA SER A 464 46.23 15.53 3.00
C SER A 464 46.22 15.34 4.52
N ALA A 465 45.59 16.26 5.25
CA ALA A 465 45.45 16.15 6.70
C ALA A 465 44.37 15.11 7.05
N HIS A 466 44.77 14.04 7.73
CA HIS A 466 43.89 12.91 8.11
C HIS A 466 42.63 13.37 8.86
N GLY A 467 42.79 14.35 9.80
CA GLY A 467 41.65 14.89 10.55
C GLY A 467 40.62 15.57 9.67
N LEU A 468 41.06 16.40 8.74
CA LEU A 468 40.17 17.11 7.80
C LEU A 468 39.49 16.12 6.83
N SER A 469 40.25 15.17 6.32
CA SER A 469 39.67 14.13 5.45
C SER A 469 38.60 13.32 6.18
N ARG A 470 38.84 12.95 7.45
CA ARG A 470 37.87 12.21 8.28
C ARG A 470 36.64 13.09 8.58
N LEU A 471 36.82 14.35 8.90
CA LEU A 471 35.72 15.31 9.07
C LEU A 471 34.88 15.38 7.78
N GLY A 472 35.54 15.47 6.61
CA GLY A 472 34.84 15.47 5.32
C GLY A 472 33.93 14.26 5.11
N HIS A 473 34.38 13.06 5.49
CA HIS A 473 33.53 11.87 5.41
C HIS A 473 32.28 11.98 6.32
N TRP A 474 32.46 12.46 7.56
CA TRP A 474 31.32 12.65 8.48
C TRP A 474 30.35 13.72 8.01
N LEU A 475 30.84 14.83 7.41
CA LEU A 475 29.99 15.86 6.84
C LEU A 475 29.14 15.34 5.67
N ILE A 476 29.72 14.48 4.81
CA ILE A 476 28.94 13.86 3.72
C ILE A 476 27.86 12.94 4.31
N ILE A 477 28.25 12.04 5.21
CA ILE A 477 27.30 11.09 5.83
C ILE A 477 26.19 11.83 6.56
N GLY A 478 26.56 12.78 7.43
CA GLY A 478 25.62 13.57 8.21
C GLY A 478 24.70 14.42 7.33
N GLY A 479 25.26 15.07 6.31
CA GLY A 479 24.52 15.91 5.37
C GLY A 479 23.50 15.11 4.56
N VAL A 480 23.90 13.98 3.99
CA VAL A 480 22.99 13.14 3.18
C VAL A 480 21.89 12.52 4.05
N ILE A 481 22.23 12.06 5.26
CA ILE A 481 21.23 11.55 6.22
C ILE A 481 20.26 12.68 6.62
N ALA A 482 20.76 13.87 6.92
CA ALA A 482 19.96 15.03 7.26
C ALA A 482 19.00 15.42 6.12
N GLU A 483 19.46 15.38 4.84
CA GLU A 483 18.58 15.61 3.69
C GLU A 483 17.39 14.63 3.66
N VAL A 484 17.66 13.35 3.85
CA VAL A 484 16.61 12.30 3.78
C VAL A 484 15.67 12.40 4.99
N ILE A 485 16.20 12.70 6.18
CA ILE A 485 15.36 12.96 7.37
C ILE A 485 14.51 14.21 7.17
N LEU A 486 15.08 15.30 6.64
CA LEU A 486 14.33 16.53 6.37
C LEU A 486 13.21 16.29 5.34
N PHE A 487 13.50 15.51 4.29
CA PHE A 487 12.47 15.07 3.34
C PHE A 487 11.39 14.27 4.06
N GLY A 488 11.79 13.26 4.84
CA GLY A 488 10.87 12.39 5.59
C GLY A 488 9.98 13.16 6.56
N ALA A 489 10.54 14.11 7.29
CA ALA A 489 9.79 14.94 8.25
C ALA A 489 8.65 15.76 7.61
N ARG A 490 8.70 15.98 6.29
CA ARG A 490 7.63 16.67 5.55
C ARG A 490 6.46 15.73 5.19
N TRP A 491 6.71 14.44 5.10
CA TRP A 491 5.73 13.43 4.72
C TRP A 491 5.15 12.66 5.91
N VAL A 492 5.98 12.42 6.95
CA VAL A 492 5.54 11.69 8.13
C VAL A 492 4.60 12.56 8.95
N VAL A 493 3.41 12.03 9.20
CA VAL A 493 2.39 12.68 10.03
C VAL A 493 2.53 12.15 11.44
N TRP A 494 2.69 13.06 12.38
CA TRP A 494 2.73 12.74 13.81
C TRP A 494 1.44 13.25 14.44
N SER A 495 0.73 12.39 15.17
CA SER A 495 -0.37 12.77 16.04
C SER A 495 -0.10 12.26 17.45
N ASP A 496 -0.57 13.01 18.46
CA ASP A 496 -0.57 12.56 19.82
C ASP A 496 -1.82 11.69 20.06
N PRO A 497 -1.69 10.37 20.30
CA PRO A 497 -2.83 9.50 20.44
C PRO A 497 -3.69 9.82 21.69
N LYS A 498 -3.15 10.58 22.64
CA LYS A 498 -3.91 11.05 23.82
C LYS A 498 -4.77 12.28 23.49
N LYS A 499 -4.29 13.15 22.59
CA LYS A 499 -5.01 14.34 22.17
C LYS A 499 -5.95 14.08 21.00
N GLU A 500 -5.54 13.17 20.11
CA GLU A 500 -6.26 12.82 18.89
C GLU A 500 -6.36 11.30 18.75
N PRO A 501 -7.12 10.63 19.63
CA PRO A 501 -7.27 9.19 19.57
C PRO A 501 -8.03 8.79 18.29
N LEU A 502 -7.36 8.06 17.41
CA LEU A 502 -7.98 7.47 16.23
C LEU A 502 -9.05 6.46 16.67
N PHE A 503 -10.23 6.54 16.06
CA PHE A 503 -11.37 5.67 16.34
C PHE A 503 -11.85 5.72 17.81
N ALA A 504 -11.61 6.81 18.52
CA ALA A 504 -12.27 7.03 19.80
C ALA A 504 -13.79 7.09 19.63
N GLU A 505 -14.50 6.60 20.62
CA GLU A 505 -15.96 6.74 20.62
C GLU A 505 -16.35 8.21 20.72
N THR A 506 -17.11 8.67 19.73
CA THR A 506 -17.73 9.99 19.71
C THR A 506 -19.23 9.87 20.07
N PRO A 507 -19.90 10.96 20.42
CA PRO A 507 -21.35 10.94 20.60
C PRO A 507 -22.07 10.35 19.39
N GLU A 508 -21.63 10.70 18.18
CA GLU A 508 -22.20 10.21 16.91
C GLU A 508 -22.01 8.70 16.75
N SER A 509 -20.80 8.18 17.03
CA SER A 509 -20.54 6.75 16.92
C SER A 509 -21.33 5.94 17.94
N ARG A 510 -21.52 6.46 19.16
CA ARG A 510 -22.33 5.83 20.20
C ARG A 510 -23.81 5.77 19.83
N ILE A 511 -24.37 6.90 19.34
CA ILE A 511 -25.77 6.95 18.88
C ILE A 511 -25.96 5.97 17.73
N LEU A 512 -25.04 5.96 16.76
CA LEU A 512 -25.11 5.08 15.61
C LEU A 512 -25.05 3.61 16.04
N LYS A 513 -24.10 3.25 16.89
CA LYS A 513 -23.92 1.87 17.39
C LYS A 513 -25.17 1.41 18.15
N SER A 514 -25.75 2.28 19.00
CA SER A 514 -26.97 1.98 19.73
C SER A 514 -28.19 1.82 18.82
N ALA A 515 -28.30 2.63 17.76
CA ALA A 515 -29.41 2.56 16.83
C ALA A 515 -29.35 1.34 15.92
N VAL A 516 -28.16 1.02 15.40
CA VAL A 516 -27.94 -0.08 14.43
C VAL A 516 -28.02 -1.44 15.10
N GLY A 517 -27.53 -1.57 16.33
CA GLY A 517 -27.44 -2.87 17.03
C GLY A 517 -26.42 -3.81 16.39
N SER A 518 -26.48 -5.11 16.80
CA SER A 518 -25.58 -6.16 16.31
C SER A 518 -25.92 -6.64 14.88
N ASP A 519 -27.18 -6.65 14.52
CA ASP A 519 -27.67 -7.30 13.29
C ASP A 519 -27.96 -6.29 12.18
N GLY A 520 -27.99 -5.00 12.52
CA GLY A 520 -28.22 -3.94 11.57
C GLY A 520 -27.02 -3.69 10.66
N ARG A 521 -27.29 -3.02 9.55
CA ARG A 521 -26.28 -2.59 8.57
C ARG A 521 -26.55 -1.16 8.15
N VAL A 522 -25.49 -0.45 7.85
CA VAL A 522 -25.53 0.96 7.47
C VAL A 522 -25.22 1.14 6.00
N THR A 523 -25.91 2.06 5.36
CA THR A 523 -25.45 2.71 4.12
C THR A 523 -25.02 4.14 4.43
N THR A 524 -24.03 4.65 3.69
CA THR A 524 -23.51 6.00 3.88
C THR A 524 -23.59 6.79 2.58
N VAL A 525 -24.02 8.04 2.66
CA VAL A 525 -23.96 8.98 1.55
C VAL A 525 -22.73 9.86 1.71
N MET A 526 -21.88 9.83 0.69
CA MET A 526 -20.74 10.73 0.63
C MET A 526 -21.18 12.15 0.31
N HIS A 527 -20.50 13.12 0.88
CA HIS A 527 -20.73 14.52 0.55
C HIS A 527 -20.59 14.75 -0.97
N PRO A 528 -21.43 15.60 -1.62
CA PRO A 528 -21.42 15.82 -3.07
C PRO A 528 -20.09 16.23 -3.66
N THR A 529 -19.21 16.84 -2.84
CA THR A 529 -17.83 17.16 -3.24
C THR A 529 -16.94 15.92 -3.41
N GLY A 530 -17.46 14.71 -3.10
CA GLY A 530 -16.68 13.46 -3.14
C GLY A 530 -15.57 13.39 -2.09
N HIS A 531 -15.54 14.34 -1.14
CA HIS A 531 -14.44 14.42 -0.19
C HIS A 531 -14.72 13.60 1.07
N MET A 532 -13.83 12.62 1.32
CA MET A 532 -13.93 11.74 2.49
C MET A 532 -13.93 12.49 3.82
N ALA A 533 -13.36 13.70 3.87
CA ALA A 533 -13.29 14.51 5.07
C ALA A 533 -14.62 15.09 5.52
N MET A 534 -15.58 15.27 4.60
CA MET A 534 -16.92 15.79 4.88
C MET A 534 -17.96 14.68 5.06
N THR A 535 -17.57 13.44 4.82
CA THR A 535 -18.40 12.27 5.09
C THR A 535 -18.21 11.88 6.55
N PRO A 536 -19.27 11.82 7.37
CA PRO A 536 -19.18 11.58 8.82
C PRO A 536 -18.44 10.27 9.13
N PHE A 537 -18.71 9.26 8.35
CA PHE A 537 -18.03 7.97 8.41
C PHE A 537 -17.67 7.50 6.99
N VAL A 538 -16.39 7.50 6.67
CA VAL A 538 -15.88 6.88 5.44
C VAL A 538 -16.19 5.37 5.48
N PRO A 539 -16.59 4.74 4.37
CA PRO A 539 -17.19 3.40 4.37
C PRO A 539 -16.52 2.36 5.28
N ASN A 540 -15.20 2.21 5.25
CA ASN A 540 -14.53 1.22 6.09
C ASN A 540 -14.44 1.60 7.56
N THR A 541 -14.47 2.90 7.91
CA THR A 541 -14.22 3.34 9.29
C THR A 541 -15.31 2.95 10.26
N LEU A 542 -16.52 2.64 9.78
CA LEU A 542 -17.58 2.07 10.60
C LEU A 542 -17.21 0.72 11.21
N ALA A 543 -16.44 -0.08 10.49
CA ALA A 543 -15.96 -1.36 11.01
C ALA A 543 -15.03 -1.23 12.22
N ALA A 544 -14.36 -0.07 12.39
CA ALA A 544 -13.60 0.21 13.60
C ALA A 544 -14.47 0.30 14.86
N TYR A 545 -15.76 0.59 14.70
CA TYR A 545 -16.76 0.67 15.77
C TYR A 545 -17.66 -0.57 15.85
N ASP A 546 -17.32 -1.67 15.17
CA ASP A 546 -18.15 -2.89 15.04
C ASP A 546 -19.50 -2.65 14.35
N ILE A 547 -19.59 -1.66 13.46
CA ILE A 547 -20.80 -1.36 12.72
C ILE A 547 -20.67 -1.88 11.29
N ALA A 548 -21.56 -2.77 10.90
CA ALA A 548 -21.58 -3.35 9.56
C ALA A 548 -22.08 -2.34 8.52
N THR A 549 -21.46 -2.36 7.33
CA THR A 549 -21.84 -1.51 6.20
C THR A 549 -22.04 -2.30 4.92
N ILE A 550 -22.94 -1.83 4.06
CA ILE A 550 -23.14 -2.40 2.74
C ILE A 550 -22.03 -1.97 1.77
N HIS A 551 -21.43 -0.83 2.03
CA HIS A 551 -20.33 -0.28 1.24
C HIS A 551 -18.98 -0.60 1.88
N GLY A 552 -17.94 -0.44 1.07
CA GLY A 552 -16.55 -0.51 1.49
C GLY A 552 -15.71 0.42 0.65
N TYR A 553 -14.45 0.56 1.01
CA TYR A 553 -13.45 1.30 0.25
C TYR A 553 -12.20 0.44 0.12
N ASP A 554 -12.02 -0.19 -1.03
CA ASP A 554 -10.87 -1.03 -1.33
C ASP A 554 -10.42 -0.84 -2.78
N SER A 555 -9.17 -1.13 -3.03
CA SER A 555 -8.60 -1.17 -4.37
C SER A 555 -8.98 -2.43 -5.16
N ILE A 556 -9.42 -3.49 -4.50
CA ILE A 556 -9.81 -4.78 -5.08
C ILE A 556 -11.20 -5.10 -4.57
N VAL A 557 -12.20 -4.83 -5.41
CA VAL A 557 -13.60 -5.13 -5.11
C VAL A 557 -13.98 -6.38 -5.90
N PRO A 558 -14.39 -7.47 -5.24
CA PRO A 558 -14.83 -8.68 -5.94
C PRO A 558 -16.00 -8.40 -6.88
N ASP A 559 -15.96 -8.99 -8.08
CA ASP A 559 -17.09 -8.95 -8.99
C ASP A 559 -18.29 -9.69 -8.38
N GLY A 560 -19.45 -9.10 -8.55
CA GLY A 560 -20.66 -9.76 -8.08
C GLY A 560 -20.99 -9.55 -6.60
N MET A 561 -20.45 -8.54 -5.95
CA MET A 561 -20.92 -8.11 -4.63
C MET A 561 -22.36 -7.60 -4.64
N LEU A 562 -22.99 -7.71 -3.47
CA LEU A 562 -24.24 -7.03 -3.16
C LEU A 562 -24.01 -5.51 -3.31
N LEU A 563 -24.71 -4.89 -4.24
CA LEU A 563 -24.89 -3.44 -4.36
C LEU A 563 -23.62 -2.58 -4.22
N PRO A 564 -22.61 -2.74 -5.07
CA PRO A 564 -21.39 -1.93 -4.94
C PRO A 564 -21.62 -0.42 -5.14
N ASN A 565 -22.70 0.01 -5.81
CA ASN A 565 -22.97 1.41 -6.20
C ASN A 565 -24.44 1.81 -6.16
N GLU A 566 -25.27 1.17 -5.33
CA GLU A 566 -26.69 1.53 -5.27
C GLU A 566 -26.89 2.86 -4.55
N SER A 567 -27.74 3.70 -5.14
CA SER A 567 -28.18 4.96 -4.53
C SER A 567 -29.04 4.69 -3.28
N PRO A 568 -29.02 5.57 -2.27
CA PRO A 568 -29.96 5.52 -1.15
C PRO A 568 -31.42 5.72 -1.57
N ASP A 569 -31.69 6.01 -2.85
CA ASP A 569 -33.02 6.28 -3.40
C ASP A 569 -33.97 5.08 -3.36
N ASP A 570 -33.47 3.86 -3.16
CA ASP A 570 -34.27 2.64 -3.05
C ASP A 570 -34.14 2.00 -1.65
N ALA A 571 -34.88 2.53 -0.68
CA ALA A 571 -34.90 2.03 0.69
C ALA A 571 -35.38 0.56 0.77
N ALA A 572 -36.31 0.15 -0.10
CA ALA A 572 -36.82 -1.22 -0.13
C ALA A 572 -35.75 -2.20 -0.61
N LYS A 573 -35.02 -1.86 -1.67
CA LYS A 573 -33.92 -2.67 -2.19
C LYS A 573 -32.79 -2.79 -1.17
N LEU A 574 -32.37 -1.68 -0.58
CA LEU A 574 -31.37 -1.67 0.49
C LEU A 574 -31.85 -2.46 1.71
N GLY A 575 -33.14 -2.32 2.05
CA GLY A 575 -33.76 -3.07 3.14
C GLY A 575 -33.65 -4.58 2.98
N ARG A 576 -33.81 -5.13 1.76
CA ARG A 576 -33.62 -6.55 1.51
C ARG A 576 -32.21 -7.05 1.83
N PHE A 577 -31.20 -6.19 1.77
CA PHE A 577 -29.83 -6.51 2.16
C PHE A 577 -29.53 -6.22 3.63
N GLY A 578 -30.56 -6.05 4.46
CA GLY A 578 -30.42 -5.81 5.88
C GLY A 578 -29.92 -4.42 6.21
N VAL A 579 -30.04 -3.45 5.29
CA VAL A 579 -29.68 -2.06 5.57
C VAL A 579 -30.79 -1.41 6.39
N THR A 580 -30.53 -1.25 7.67
CA THR A 580 -31.43 -0.70 8.67
C THR A 580 -31.33 0.80 8.81
N HIS A 581 -30.17 1.38 8.48
CA HIS A 581 -29.90 2.79 8.71
C HIS A 581 -29.15 3.44 7.55
N LEU A 582 -29.45 4.73 7.35
CA LEU A 582 -28.74 5.63 6.44
C LEU A 582 -28.02 6.71 7.26
N VAL A 583 -26.75 6.89 6.98
CA VAL A 583 -25.92 7.98 7.51
C VAL A 583 -25.59 8.96 6.41
N THR A 584 -25.86 10.24 6.64
CA THR A 584 -25.50 11.33 5.72
C THR A 584 -24.70 12.41 6.46
N TYR A 585 -24.12 13.33 5.69
CA TYR A 585 -23.58 14.57 6.27
C TYR A 585 -24.72 15.44 6.83
N GLY A 586 -24.44 16.23 7.85
CA GLY A 586 -25.45 17.05 8.51
C GLY A 586 -26.10 18.08 7.56
N GLY A 587 -27.42 18.12 7.58
CA GLY A 587 -28.19 19.03 6.73
C GLY A 587 -28.28 18.62 5.27
N ASN A 588 -28.10 17.33 4.92
CA ASN A 588 -28.31 16.85 3.56
C ASN A 588 -29.78 17.03 3.12
N PRO A 589 -30.03 17.82 2.07
CA PRO A 589 -31.40 18.05 1.59
C PRO A 589 -31.94 16.88 0.74
N ASP A 590 -31.05 16.04 0.20
CA ASP A 590 -31.35 15.03 -0.84
C ASP A 590 -31.64 13.65 -0.24
N VAL A 591 -32.19 13.57 0.97
CA VAL A 591 -32.56 12.28 1.57
C VAL A 591 -33.95 11.89 1.10
N PRO A 592 -34.14 10.68 0.50
CA PRO A 592 -35.46 10.22 0.06
C PRO A 592 -36.49 10.17 1.20
N SER A 593 -37.74 10.45 0.90
CA SER A 593 -38.84 10.50 1.87
C SER A 593 -39.13 9.18 2.59
N ASP A 594 -38.70 8.05 2.01
CA ASP A 594 -38.88 6.71 2.56
C ASP A 594 -38.06 6.46 3.82
N TRP A 595 -37.04 7.28 4.08
CA TRP A 595 -36.20 7.18 5.24
C TRP A 595 -36.74 8.01 6.40
N ARG A 596 -36.91 7.38 7.55
CA ARG A 596 -37.42 8.05 8.75
C ARG A 596 -36.29 8.70 9.56
N PRO A 597 -36.28 10.02 9.79
CA PRO A 597 -35.23 10.67 10.58
C PRO A 597 -35.26 10.19 12.04
N ILE A 598 -34.09 9.86 12.59
CA ILE A 598 -33.88 9.46 13.98
C ILE A 598 -33.15 10.56 14.74
N TRP A 599 -32.08 11.08 14.14
CA TRP A 599 -31.20 12.02 14.79
C TRP A 599 -30.53 12.95 13.78
N LYS A 600 -30.37 14.21 14.16
CA LYS A 600 -29.73 15.23 13.32
C LYS A 600 -28.74 16.03 14.10
N SER A 601 -27.59 16.31 13.50
CA SER A 601 -26.57 17.21 14.02
C SER A 601 -25.91 18.02 12.90
N ARG A 602 -25.04 18.95 13.29
CA ARG A 602 -24.24 19.69 12.31
C ARG A 602 -23.30 18.79 11.48
N MET A 603 -22.92 17.66 12.03
CA MET A 603 -21.90 16.78 11.42
C MET A 603 -22.50 15.59 10.69
N MET A 604 -23.63 15.07 11.19
CA MET A 604 -24.21 13.83 10.71
C MET A 604 -25.71 13.83 10.93
N ASP A 605 -26.44 13.33 9.96
CA ASP A 605 -27.86 12.99 10.09
C ASP A 605 -28.01 11.47 9.98
N LEU A 606 -28.87 10.90 10.83
CA LEU A 606 -29.17 9.47 10.92
C LEU A 606 -30.64 9.22 10.63
N TYR A 607 -30.91 8.26 9.76
CA TYR A 607 -32.25 7.85 9.36
C TYR A 607 -32.43 6.34 9.51
N ALA A 608 -33.64 5.89 9.88
CA ALA A 608 -34.04 4.48 9.85
C ALA A 608 -34.65 4.11 8.52
N ASN A 609 -34.43 2.88 8.12
CA ASN A 609 -35.12 2.25 7.01
C ASN A 609 -36.33 1.46 7.52
N PRO A 610 -37.56 1.96 7.35
CA PRO A 610 -38.78 1.24 7.80
C PRO A 610 -39.06 -0.02 6.98
N LEU A 611 -38.39 -0.18 5.83
CA LEU A 611 -38.50 -1.32 4.91
C LEU A 611 -37.37 -2.33 5.08
N ALA A 612 -36.60 -2.25 6.17
CA ALA A 612 -35.49 -3.14 6.43
C ALA A 612 -35.99 -4.57 6.73
N CYS A 613 -35.43 -5.55 6.04
CA CYS A 613 -35.64 -6.97 6.30
C CYS A 613 -34.57 -7.49 7.27
N PRO A 614 -34.89 -8.55 8.04
CA PRO A 614 -33.91 -9.21 8.89
C PRO A 614 -32.72 -9.71 8.09
N ARG A 615 -31.51 -9.60 8.69
CA ARG A 615 -30.30 -10.13 8.09
C ARG A 615 -30.34 -11.65 7.91
N TYR A 616 -30.95 -12.34 8.86
CA TYR A 616 -31.23 -13.77 8.84
C TYR A 616 -32.74 -13.95 8.75
N ALA A 617 -33.22 -14.52 7.64
CA ALA A 617 -34.63 -14.65 7.35
C ALA A 617 -34.99 -16.09 6.98
N GLY A 618 -36.07 -16.63 7.60
CA GLY A 618 -36.62 -17.93 7.32
C GLY A 618 -37.86 -17.89 6.43
N PHE A 619 -38.04 -18.92 5.61
CA PHE A 619 -39.18 -19.10 4.68
C PHE A 619 -39.73 -20.52 4.80
N ALA A 620 -41.06 -20.64 4.72
CA ALA A 620 -41.73 -21.95 4.84
C ALA A 620 -41.40 -22.88 3.65
N ASP A 621 -41.34 -22.31 2.44
CA ASP A 621 -41.12 -23.03 1.18
C ASP A 621 -40.33 -22.19 0.17
N GLU A 622 -39.97 -22.81 -0.94
CA GLU A 622 -39.23 -22.14 -2.03
C GLU A 622 -40.05 -21.06 -2.70
N THR A 623 -41.38 -21.22 -2.78
CA THR A 623 -42.27 -20.25 -3.42
C THR A 623 -42.29 -18.94 -2.64
N SER A 624 -42.30 -18.98 -1.32
CA SER A 624 -42.21 -17.78 -0.46
C SER A 624 -40.83 -17.11 -0.56
N LEU A 625 -39.77 -17.88 -0.65
CA LEU A 625 -38.42 -17.35 -0.93
C LEU A 625 -38.34 -16.69 -2.31
N GLN A 626 -38.88 -17.28 -3.37
CA GLN A 626 -38.89 -16.70 -4.72
C GLN A 626 -39.73 -15.43 -4.78
N ARG A 627 -40.88 -15.38 -4.12
CA ARG A 627 -41.70 -14.19 -3.99
C ARG A 627 -40.95 -13.05 -3.29
N PHE A 628 -40.16 -13.34 -2.27
CA PHE A 628 -39.30 -12.36 -1.61
C PHE A 628 -38.34 -11.68 -2.57
N PHE A 629 -37.77 -12.40 -3.56
CA PHE A 629 -36.87 -11.81 -4.55
C PHE A 629 -37.59 -10.97 -5.60
N THR A 630 -38.86 -11.23 -5.88
CA THR A 630 -39.62 -10.59 -6.97
C THR A 630 -40.59 -9.50 -6.50
N SER A 631 -41.02 -9.51 -5.24
CA SER A 631 -42.00 -8.57 -4.68
C SER A 631 -41.43 -7.84 -3.46
N THR A 632 -42.00 -6.63 -3.18
CA THR A 632 -41.76 -5.90 -1.94
C THR A 632 -42.83 -6.29 -0.92
N GLY A 633 -42.45 -6.65 0.30
CA GLY A 633 -43.39 -6.86 1.42
C GLY A 633 -43.76 -8.32 1.70
N GLU A 634 -43.06 -9.32 1.14
CA GLU A 634 -43.24 -10.70 1.56
C GLU A 634 -42.85 -10.87 3.04
N ALA A 635 -43.68 -11.55 3.79
CA ALA A 635 -43.45 -11.81 5.21
C ALA A 635 -42.23 -12.73 5.41
N THR A 636 -41.26 -12.26 6.19
CA THR A 636 -40.06 -13.04 6.57
C THR A 636 -40.13 -13.38 8.06
N VAL A 637 -39.68 -14.57 8.43
CA VAL A 637 -39.49 -14.92 9.84
C VAL A 637 -38.07 -14.55 10.24
N PRO A 638 -37.84 -13.61 11.17
CA PRO A 638 -36.51 -13.30 11.65
C PRO A 638 -35.92 -14.51 12.39
N LEU A 639 -34.63 -14.74 12.21
CA LEU A 639 -33.92 -15.84 12.84
C LEU A 639 -32.78 -15.28 13.72
N ASP A 640 -32.56 -15.92 14.86
CA ASP A 640 -31.52 -15.53 15.81
C ASP A 640 -30.21 -16.23 15.51
N GLU A 641 -29.12 -15.45 15.46
CA GLU A 641 -27.75 -15.92 15.35
C GLU A 641 -27.07 -15.82 16.73
N GLU A 642 -26.57 -16.93 17.26
CA GLU A 642 -26.05 -17.01 18.63
C GLU A 642 -24.57 -16.73 18.77
N SER A 643 -23.77 -17.04 17.74
CA SER A 643 -22.32 -17.16 17.95
C SER A 643 -21.59 -15.82 17.98
N GLY A 644 -22.11 -14.82 17.28
CA GLY A 644 -21.43 -13.53 17.06
C GLY A 644 -20.05 -13.66 16.38
N LEU A 645 -19.74 -14.84 15.80
CA LEU A 645 -18.48 -15.14 15.11
C LEU A 645 -18.62 -14.89 13.61
N GLN A 646 -17.51 -14.51 12.97
CA GLN A 646 -17.53 -14.20 11.55
C GLN A 646 -17.42 -15.46 10.66
N ASN A 647 -16.56 -16.41 11.05
CA ASN A 647 -16.25 -17.60 10.27
C ASN A 647 -17.07 -18.84 10.66
N LYS A 648 -17.73 -18.80 11.80
CA LYS A 648 -18.58 -19.89 12.32
C LYS A 648 -19.82 -19.29 12.91
N ARG A 649 -20.99 -19.77 12.48
CA ARG A 649 -22.29 -19.25 12.94
C ARG A 649 -23.21 -20.35 13.35
N ARG A 650 -24.10 -20.05 14.26
CA ARG A 650 -25.16 -20.92 14.72
C ARG A 650 -26.48 -20.16 14.64
N ILE A 651 -27.39 -20.66 13.83
CA ILE A 651 -28.69 -20.04 13.57
C ILE A 651 -29.79 -20.94 14.09
N HIS A 652 -30.68 -20.41 14.94
CA HIS A 652 -31.88 -21.07 15.41
C HIS A 652 -32.96 -20.99 14.36
N ILE A 653 -33.54 -22.16 14.00
CA ILE A 653 -34.60 -22.28 13.03
C ILE A 653 -35.85 -22.78 13.73
N PRO A 654 -36.92 -22.00 13.80
CA PRO A 654 -38.24 -22.48 14.24
C PRO A 654 -38.76 -23.62 13.38
N ALA A 655 -39.69 -24.42 13.95
CA ALA A 655 -40.43 -25.43 13.19
C ALA A 655 -41.19 -24.81 12.01
N GLY A 656 -41.38 -25.59 10.94
CA GLY A 656 -42.14 -25.16 9.76
C GLY A 656 -41.35 -24.42 8.69
N LEU A 657 -40.08 -24.06 8.92
CA LEU A 657 -39.25 -23.42 7.94
C LEU A 657 -38.37 -24.41 7.16
N SER A 658 -38.26 -24.21 5.84
CA SER A 658 -37.50 -25.06 4.93
C SER A 658 -36.32 -24.32 4.27
N TRP A 659 -36.36 -23.01 4.21
CA TRP A 659 -35.34 -22.20 3.57
C TRP A 659 -34.89 -21.07 4.47
N ILE A 660 -33.60 -20.74 4.40
CA ILE A 660 -33.00 -19.61 5.10
C ILE A 660 -32.28 -18.75 4.08
N ARG A 661 -32.44 -17.46 4.22
CA ARG A 661 -31.64 -16.46 3.54
C ARG A 661 -30.81 -15.68 4.54
N ILE A 662 -29.53 -15.49 4.21
CA ILE A 662 -28.61 -14.63 4.93
C ILE A 662 -28.26 -13.47 4.01
N ALA A 663 -28.56 -12.24 4.42
CA ALA A 663 -28.33 -11.04 3.64
C ALA A 663 -26.83 -10.65 3.61
N GLU A 664 -26.00 -11.59 3.16
CA GLU A 664 -24.56 -11.42 2.94
C GLU A 664 -24.14 -11.96 1.59
N ASN A 665 -23.03 -11.46 1.06
CA ASN A 665 -22.44 -11.99 -0.16
C ASN A 665 -22.16 -13.50 0.00
N GLN A 666 -22.59 -14.29 -0.98
CA GLN A 666 -22.16 -15.66 -1.08
C GLN A 666 -20.75 -15.69 -1.69
N ALA A 667 -19.83 -16.40 -1.07
CA ALA A 667 -18.50 -16.71 -1.58
C ALA A 667 -18.24 -18.22 -1.45
N ASP A 668 -17.40 -18.73 -2.34
CA ASP A 668 -16.98 -20.14 -2.30
C ASP A 668 -16.25 -20.45 -0.98
N GLY A 669 -16.62 -21.54 -0.36
CA GLY A 669 -16.09 -21.97 0.95
C GLY A 669 -17.07 -21.80 2.11
N TRP A 670 -18.22 -21.17 1.91
CA TRP A 670 -19.30 -21.24 2.89
C TRP A 670 -19.98 -22.59 2.84
N GLN A 671 -20.04 -23.26 3.98
CA GLN A 671 -20.68 -24.57 4.17
C GLN A 671 -21.61 -24.53 5.37
N TRP A 672 -22.65 -25.34 5.33
CA TRP A 672 -23.64 -25.48 6.41
C TRP A 672 -23.98 -26.92 6.70
N ARG A 673 -24.46 -27.19 7.92
CA ARG A 673 -25.06 -28.46 8.33
C ARG A 673 -26.10 -28.23 9.42
N ILE A 674 -27.00 -29.21 9.62
CA ILE A 674 -27.82 -29.26 10.83
C ILE A 674 -26.91 -29.75 11.97
N SER A 675 -27.01 -29.11 13.14
CA SER A 675 -26.22 -29.49 14.32
C SER A 675 -26.37 -30.96 14.65
N GLY A 676 -25.26 -31.65 14.87
CA GLY A 676 -25.21 -33.09 15.08
C GLY A 676 -25.07 -33.94 13.79
N GLN A 677 -25.25 -33.39 12.60
CA GLN A 677 -24.98 -34.10 11.35
C GLN A 677 -23.49 -34.07 10.99
N ALA A 678 -23.00 -35.14 10.38
CA ALA A 678 -21.58 -35.24 9.99
C ALA A 678 -21.30 -34.52 8.65
N HIS A 679 -22.27 -34.50 7.74
CA HIS A 679 -22.10 -33.97 6.38
C HIS A 679 -22.27 -32.46 6.35
N TRP A 680 -21.36 -31.78 5.60
CA TRP A 680 -21.45 -30.36 5.30
C TRP A 680 -21.94 -30.15 3.87
N ASN A 681 -22.91 -29.29 3.69
CA ASN A 681 -23.46 -28.88 2.40
C ASN A 681 -22.91 -27.51 2.01
N ASP A 682 -22.78 -27.24 0.71
CA ASP A 682 -22.39 -25.92 0.23
C ASP A 682 -23.57 -24.94 0.32
N VAL A 683 -23.25 -23.68 0.55
CA VAL A 683 -24.24 -22.59 0.57
C VAL A 683 -24.60 -22.20 -0.85
N ILE A 684 -25.88 -22.06 -1.13
CA ILE A 684 -26.41 -21.69 -2.45
C ILE A 684 -26.31 -20.17 -2.63
N ARG A 685 -25.92 -19.75 -3.83
CA ARG A 685 -25.93 -18.33 -4.22
C ARG A 685 -27.31 -17.97 -4.79
N ALA A 686 -27.99 -17.02 -4.17
CA ALA A 686 -29.28 -16.51 -4.65
C ALA A 686 -29.13 -15.61 -5.90
N GLN A 687 -30.27 -15.26 -6.52
CA GLN A 687 -30.32 -14.32 -7.66
C GLN A 687 -29.77 -12.93 -7.29
N ASP A 688 -30.01 -12.49 -6.06
CA ASP A 688 -29.48 -11.24 -5.51
C ASP A 688 -28.06 -11.37 -4.93
N LYS A 689 -27.39 -12.50 -5.19
CA LYS A 689 -26.03 -12.85 -4.72
C LYS A 689 -25.92 -13.09 -3.20
N SER A 690 -27.01 -13.08 -2.47
CA SER A 690 -27.03 -13.42 -1.04
C SER A 690 -26.87 -14.94 -0.84
N MET A 691 -26.62 -15.34 0.41
CA MET A 691 -26.55 -16.75 0.81
C MET A 691 -27.93 -17.33 1.02
N VAL A 692 -28.17 -18.53 0.51
CA VAL A 692 -29.40 -19.29 0.71
C VAL A 692 -29.10 -20.74 1.11
N LEU A 693 -29.88 -21.29 2.06
CA LEU A 693 -29.76 -22.63 2.56
C LEU A 693 -31.10 -23.34 2.40
N ASN A 694 -31.10 -24.55 1.81
CA ASN A 694 -32.26 -25.45 1.82
C ASN A 694 -32.09 -26.43 2.98
N VAL A 695 -32.73 -26.16 4.10
CA VAL A 695 -32.61 -26.95 5.32
C VAL A 695 -33.66 -28.06 5.41
N GLY A 696 -34.55 -28.17 4.39
CA GLY A 696 -35.68 -29.09 4.35
C GLY A 696 -36.75 -28.77 5.39
N HIS A 697 -37.93 -29.37 5.25
CA HIS A 697 -39.02 -29.15 6.18
C HIS A 697 -38.82 -29.93 7.50
N SER A 698 -39.19 -29.34 8.64
CA SER A 698 -39.17 -30.00 9.94
C SER A 698 -40.25 -29.42 10.86
N ASN A 699 -40.91 -30.34 11.59
CA ASN A 699 -41.89 -29.96 12.59
C ASN A 699 -41.30 -29.61 13.96
N THR A 700 -39.96 -29.68 14.09
CA THR A 700 -39.23 -29.31 15.30
C THR A 700 -38.22 -28.22 15.01
N SER A 701 -37.91 -27.41 16.02
CA SER A 701 -36.84 -26.42 15.93
C SER A 701 -35.48 -27.12 15.76
N ARG A 702 -34.58 -26.45 15.02
CA ARG A 702 -33.25 -26.97 14.71
C ARG A 702 -32.21 -25.85 14.82
N ILE A 703 -30.96 -26.27 14.93
CA ILE A 703 -29.82 -25.36 14.84
C ILE A 703 -29.06 -25.69 13.56
N VAL A 704 -28.80 -24.66 12.75
CA VAL A 704 -27.90 -24.74 11.61
C VAL A 704 -26.54 -24.17 12.01
N GLU A 705 -25.51 -24.91 11.70
CA GLU A 705 -24.11 -24.49 11.83
C GLU A 705 -23.57 -24.11 10.46
N LEU A 706 -22.95 -22.94 10.35
CA LEU A 706 -22.22 -22.52 9.17
C LEU A 706 -20.73 -22.41 9.48
N ARG A 707 -19.90 -22.64 8.47
CA ARG A 707 -18.46 -22.39 8.53
C ARG A 707 -17.96 -21.82 7.20
N TYR A 708 -16.94 -20.98 7.29
CA TYR A 708 -16.22 -20.47 6.13
C TYR A 708 -14.87 -21.17 5.98
N GLN A 709 -14.71 -22.00 4.96
CA GLN A 709 -13.50 -22.79 4.71
C GLN A 709 -13.21 -22.90 3.21
N PRO A 710 -12.65 -21.85 2.58
CA PRO A 710 -12.43 -21.85 1.14
C PRO A 710 -11.31 -22.81 0.73
N CYS A 711 -11.55 -23.56 -0.37
CA CYS A 711 -10.63 -24.55 -0.92
C CYS A 711 -9.28 -23.92 -1.31
N VAL A 712 -9.28 -22.73 -1.89
CA VAL A 712 -8.06 -22.00 -2.31
C VAL A 712 -7.09 -21.77 -1.15
N ARG A 713 -7.59 -21.54 0.06
CA ARG A 713 -6.78 -21.40 1.27
C ARG A 713 -6.13 -22.72 1.68
N THR A 714 -6.89 -23.81 1.61
CA THR A 714 -6.39 -25.17 1.92
C THR A 714 -5.30 -25.58 0.94
N VAL A 715 -5.54 -25.42 -0.35
CA VAL A 715 -4.55 -25.70 -1.42
C VAL A 715 -3.28 -24.86 -1.21
N GLY A 716 -3.43 -23.56 -0.97
CA GLY A 716 -2.31 -22.68 -0.70
C GLY A 716 -1.49 -23.13 0.52
N THR A 717 -2.15 -23.56 1.59
CA THR A 717 -1.48 -24.04 2.81
C THR A 717 -0.69 -25.34 2.55
N ILE A 718 -1.26 -26.29 1.80
CA ILE A 718 -0.57 -27.54 1.42
C ILE A 718 0.70 -27.23 0.59
N ILE A 719 0.57 -26.34 -0.40
CA ILE A 719 1.71 -25.94 -1.25
C ILE A 719 2.80 -25.25 -0.40
N SER A 720 2.41 -24.40 0.54
CA SER A 720 3.37 -23.75 1.43
C SER A 720 4.10 -24.75 2.33
N ALA A 721 3.39 -25.72 2.89
CA ALA A 721 4.00 -26.77 3.71
C ALA A 721 4.96 -27.65 2.90
N ALA A 722 4.57 -28.05 1.69
CA ALA A 722 5.43 -28.82 0.79
C ALA A 722 6.70 -28.02 0.40
N SER A 723 6.54 -26.75 0.05
CA SER A 723 7.66 -25.87 -0.28
C SER A 723 8.61 -25.66 0.90
N LEU A 724 8.08 -25.52 2.12
CA LEU A 724 8.87 -25.43 3.35
C LEU A 724 9.70 -26.69 3.57
N LEU A 725 9.09 -27.87 3.40
CA LEU A 725 9.81 -29.14 3.51
C LEU A 725 10.96 -29.23 2.51
N ILE A 726 10.71 -28.86 1.25
CA ILE A 726 11.76 -28.84 0.19
C ILE A 726 12.89 -27.90 0.57
N VAL A 727 12.59 -26.70 1.07
CA VAL A 727 13.61 -25.72 1.46
C VAL A 727 14.43 -26.20 2.65
N ILE A 728 13.81 -26.83 3.65
CA ILE A 728 14.49 -27.42 4.81
C ILE A 728 15.41 -28.57 4.37
N VAL A 729 14.87 -29.51 3.62
CA VAL A 729 15.64 -30.68 3.12
C VAL A 729 16.80 -30.23 2.22
N GLY A 730 16.52 -29.33 1.27
CA GLY A 730 17.55 -28.77 0.38
C GLY A 730 18.62 -27.99 1.14
N GLY A 731 18.26 -27.27 2.21
CA GLY A 731 19.21 -26.59 3.10
C GLY A 731 20.11 -27.55 3.89
N LEU A 732 19.54 -28.65 4.38
CA LEU A 732 20.28 -29.69 5.10
C LEU A 732 21.22 -30.49 4.17
N TRP A 733 20.78 -30.78 2.94
CA TRP A 733 21.58 -31.53 1.95
C TRP A 733 22.58 -30.63 1.20
N GLY A 734 22.25 -29.39 0.94
CA GLY A 734 23.15 -28.42 0.27
C GLY A 734 24.42 -28.13 1.06
N GLY A 735 24.45 -28.43 2.36
CA GLY A 735 25.66 -28.47 3.18
C GLY A 735 26.57 -29.66 2.90
N ARG A 736 26.10 -30.70 2.18
CA ARG A 736 26.80 -31.93 1.85
C ARG A 736 26.86 -32.10 0.32
N ASN A 737 27.75 -31.38 -0.36
CA ASN A 737 28.25 -31.62 -1.72
C ASN A 737 27.27 -32.23 -2.78
N VAL A 738 26.06 -31.70 -2.93
CA VAL A 738 25.22 -32.04 -4.08
C VAL A 738 25.27 -30.87 -5.07
N GLU A 739 25.96 -31.08 -6.19
CA GLU A 739 25.83 -30.25 -7.39
C GLU A 739 24.47 -30.59 -8.06
N PHE A 740 23.51 -29.65 -8.03
CA PHE A 740 22.34 -29.72 -8.89
C PHE A 740 22.61 -29.11 -10.26
#